data_6143f6409f442e8614e8c9ce445acd89
#
_entry.id   6143f6409f442e8614e8c9ce445acd89
#
_cell.length_a   1.000
_cell.length_b   1.000
_cell.length_c   1.000
_cell.angle_alpha   90.00
_cell.angle_beta   90.00
_cell.angle_gamma   90.00
#
_symmetry.space_group_name_H-M   'P 1'
#
loop_
_entity.id
_entity.type
_entity.pdbx_description
1 polymer ?
#
loop_
_entity_poly.entity_id
_entity_poly.type
_entity_poly.pdbx_seq_one_letter_code
_entity_poly.pdbx_strand_id
1 'polypeptide(L)'
;MSNENVSAAPKDELVRSINWKQGLIIAMGIPILIVPSLCDLSLTLWALSIVIWVLSVLSGFLLNLPLGEMCATFGVAGIGGSIQYVFRDDEKYKKKKINNGRLIGSLGAWSYFATWVPVIPIFTIMTGEYLSGYFTALAFDGVTKTLFYLALGALIYGFIIFTGRRGLEGGAKIQLVLAAVTIIPILIIVVAPLILGDFDLGYITREAVPSGWSWDGNAILMILGTFTVAQWSAVGWESAATYGAEYKEPSKDVPKALIACGLICLFMYFVISFCMYGTLGQQQIAEAGAATLIPIANGSFGEIGGIIAIFLLIIGMVMIIQTAFLGTARTIQIMAKDGNMPMMFAKTNIYGVPMYAMLFEAAIGFVIILAGITASQILAVSALGFAIALGMCMIAFIKSRRDPRFKNVERVYRAPKWSLAGAYFMCIFEFFFMVPGLLYYVYDSMGFGYVIIGIAATLLYVPCWIIIQWWNTQKHPEMNPGVEFQKENNPAPKLMGVFVISAAALLFTSFLAHWVDMGVGAQGLFSGFELLTDSPFSGFQNYIPTLVLVLGLAVIVTETFNFLTRGRSSKALTIVSFIITFAALVSTIVFCQWDIFTGSTSIADGTIIALASSAVCFIFATIQMRALRSDSSAFALGEPAI
;
A
#
# COMPACT_ATOMS: atom_id res chain seq x y z
N MET A 1 31.57 -35.79 -3.64
CA MET A 1 31.27 -34.38 -4.00
C MET A 1 30.85 -34.38 -5.46
N SER A 2 29.56 -34.60 -5.70
CA SER A 2 28.96 -34.60 -7.04
C SER A 2 28.77 -33.15 -7.49
N ASN A 3 29.52 -32.77 -8.55
CA ASN A 3 29.19 -31.56 -9.32
C ASN A 3 27.84 -31.80 -9.99
N GLU A 4 26.75 -31.44 -9.30
CA GLU A 4 25.47 -31.23 -9.97
C GLU A 4 25.66 -30.05 -10.91
N ASN A 5 25.60 -30.32 -12.21
CA ASN A 5 25.53 -29.35 -13.28
C ASN A 5 24.32 -28.45 -12.98
N VAL A 6 24.54 -27.27 -12.40
CA VAL A 6 23.53 -26.22 -12.34
C VAL A 6 23.33 -25.81 -13.80
N SER A 7 22.29 -26.36 -14.42
CA SER A 7 21.84 -25.92 -15.73
C SER A 7 21.61 -24.42 -15.63
N ALA A 8 22.32 -23.63 -16.41
CA ALA A 8 22.13 -22.19 -16.45
C ALA A 8 20.66 -21.91 -16.75
N ALA A 9 20.04 -21.06 -15.94
CA ALA A 9 18.64 -20.66 -16.14
C ALA A 9 18.46 -20.09 -17.55
N PRO A 10 17.32 -20.33 -18.19
CA PRO A 10 16.96 -19.63 -19.42
C PRO A 10 17.16 -18.14 -19.22
N LYS A 11 17.69 -17.46 -20.23
CA LYS A 11 18.05 -16.05 -20.15
C LYS A 11 16.82 -15.24 -19.68
N ASP A 12 16.97 -14.48 -18.58
CA ASP A 12 15.96 -13.60 -17.99
C ASP A 12 14.75 -14.30 -17.32
N GLU A 13 14.86 -15.59 -16.93
CA GLU A 13 13.81 -16.29 -16.17
C GLU A 13 14.18 -16.50 -14.70
N LEU A 14 13.15 -16.57 -13.84
CA LEU A 14 13.28 -16.97 -12.43
C LEU A 14 13.43 -18.50 -12.35
N VAL A 15 14.33 -18.99 -11.48
CA VAL A 15 14.60 -20.42 -11.34
C VAL A 15 13.66 -21.05 -10.31
N ARG A 16 12.96 -22.12 -10.68
CA ARG A 16 12.14 -22.92 -9.75
C ARG A 16 13.02 -23.70 -8.78
N SER A 17 13.28 -23.13 -7.63
CA SER A 17 14.24 -23.65 -6.65
C SER A 17 13.65 -23.98 -5.29
N ILE A 18 12.53 -23.35 -4.89
CA ILE A 18 11.98 -23.45 -3.55
C ILE A 18 10.71 -24.32 -3.46
N ASN A 19 10.46 -24.88 -2.27
CA ASN A 19 9.20 -25.51 -1.89
C ASN A 19 8.42 -24.63 -0.90
N TRP A 20 7.20 -25.05 -0.52
CA TRP A 20 6.33 -24.29 0.37
C TRP A 20 6.96 -23.97 1.74
N LYS A 21 7.82 -24.85 2.30
CA LYS A 21 8.51 -24.60 3.58
C LYS A 21 9.53 -23.46 3.43
N GLN A 22 10.28 -23.44 2.34
CA GLN A 22 11.24 -22.39 2.07
C GLN A 22 10.55 -21.05 1.80
N GLY A 23 9.42 -21.05 1.06
CA GLY A 23 8.60 -19.85 0.87
C GLY A 23 8.00 -19.31 2.17
N LEU A 24 7.50 -20.22 3.03
CA LEU A 24 7.07 -19.87 4.39
C LEU A 24 8.20 -19.21 5.18
N ILE A 25 9.40 -19.80 5.17
CA ILE A 25 10.56 -19.28 5.91
C ILE A 25 10.95 -17.87 5.42
N ILE A 26 10.93 -17.61 4.12
CA ILE A 26 11.24 -16.30 3.56
C ILE A 26 10.22 -15.25 4.03
N ALA A 27 8.97 -15.64 4.23
CA ALA A 27 7.91 -14.77 4.74
C ALA A 27 7.92 -14.61 6.28
N MET A 28 8.84 -15.25 7.02
CA MET A 28 8.86 -15.21 8.49
C MET A 28 9.22 -13.82 9.09
N GLY A 29 9.60 -12.85 8.27
CA GLY A 29 9.66 -11.46 8.70
C GLY A 29 8.29 -10.89 9.10
N ILE A 30 7.20 -11.39 8.50
CA ILE A 30 5.84 -10.86 8.72
C ILE A 30 5.29 -11.15 10.13
N PRO A 31 5.36 -12.37 10.69
CA PRO A 31 4.90 -12.61 12.06
C PRO A 31 5.57 -11.75 13.14
N ILE A 32 6.77 -11.23 12.86
CA ILE A 32 7.51 -10.38 13.81
C ILE A 32 7.10 -8.91 13.69
N LEU A 33 6.46 -8.48 12.61
CA LEU A 33 6.02 -7.09 12.42
C LEU A 33 5.15 -6.58 13.57
N ILE A 34 4.44 -7.45 14.29
CA ILE A 34 3.64 -7.06 15.46
C ILE A 34 4.48 -6.37 16.53
N VAL A 35 5.73 -6.80 16.75
CA VAL A 35 6.57 -6.28 17.84
C VAL A 35 6.86 -4.77 17.67
N PRO A 36 7.38 -4.29 16.53
CA PRO A 36 7.59 -2.85 16.33
C PRO A 36 6.30 -2.07 16.08
N SER A 37 5.22 -2.71 15.57
CA SER A 37 3.98 -2.02 15.22
C SER A 37 2.97 -1.96 16.36
N LEU A 38 3.20 -2.65 17.47
CA LEU A 38 2.26 -2.73 18.60
C LEU A 38 1.89 -1.34 19.12
N CYS A 39 2.90 -0.48 19.31
CA CYS A 39 2.74 0.84 19.89
C CYS A 39 1.81 1.72 19.03
N ASP A 40 1.94 1.70 17.70
CA ASP A 40 1.19 2.57 16.79
C ASP A 40 -0.33 2.46 17.00
N LEU A 41 -0.84 1.22 17.10
CA LEU A 41 -2.26 0.99 17.34
C LEU A 41 -2.66 1.21 18.81
N SER A 42 -1.77 0.82 19.74
CA SER A 42 -2.05 0.96 21.18
C SER A 42 -2.13 2.43 21.60
N LEU A 43 -1.37 3.33 20.99
CA LEU A 43 -1.47 4.78 21.23
C LEU A 43 -2.86 5.33 20.88
N THR A 44 -3.48 4.81 19.84
CA THR A 44 -4.77 5.30 19.33
C THR A 44 -5.96 4.59 19.95
N LEU A 45 -5.88 3.26 20.11
CA LEU A 45 -7.03 2.41 20.45
C LEU A 45 -6.90 1.68 21.80
N TRP A 46 -5.79 1.86 22.50
CA TRP A 46 -5.48 1.17 23.75
C TRP A 46 -5.64 -0.35 23.60
N ALA A 47 -6.26 -1.06 24.57
CA ALA A 47 -6.40 -2.51 24.49
C ALA A 47 -7.36 -2.99 23.38
N LEU A 48 -8.23 -2.14 22.84
CA LEU A 48 -9.02 -2.45 21.63
C LEU A 48 -8.13 -2.83 20.46
N SER A 49 -6.89 -2.33 20.41
CA SER A 49 -5.89 -2.68 19.41
C SER A 49 -5.68 -4.20 19.29
N ILE A 50 -5.77 -4.96 20.40
CA ILE A 50 -5.63 -6.43 20.38
C ILE A 50 -6.68 -7.07 19.47
N VAL A 51 -7.93 -6.60 19.58
CA VAL A 51 -9.04 -7.09 18.74
C VAL A 51 -8.80 -6.71 17.28
N ILE A 52 -8.33 -5.49 17.02
CA ILE A 52 -8.04 -5.02 15.67
C ILE A 52 -6.91 -5.84 15.03
N TRP A 53 -5.86 -6.17 15.77
CA TRP A 53 -4.78 -7.05 15.29
C TRP A 53 -5.32 -8.42 14.86
N VAL A 54 -6.12 -9.06 15.69
CA VAL A 54 -6.70 -10.39 15.40
C VAL A 54 -7.63 -10.34 14.19
N LEU A 55 -8.53 -9.35 14.14
CA LEU A 55 -9.46 -9.17 13.03
C LEU A 55 -8.72 -8.87 11.72
N SER A 56 -7.62 -8.12 11.78
CA SER A 56 -6.78 -7.83 10.61
C SER A 56 -6.15 -9.10 10.04
N VAL A 57 -5.56 -9.97 10.88
CA VAL A 57 -5.04 -11.27 10.40
C VAL A 57 -6.16 -12.15 9.83
N LEU A 58 -7.34 -12.17 10.47
CA LEU A 58 -8.49 -12.94 9.99
C LEU A 58 -8.99 -12.43 8.63
N SER A 59 -9.01 -11.10 8.41
CA SER A 59 -9.33 -10.52 7.10
C SER A 59 -8.33 -10.98 6.02
N GLY A 60 -7.08 -11.24 6.41
CA GLY A 60 -6.06 -11.79 5.54
C GLY A 60 -6.41 -13.14 4.92
N PHE A 61 -7.17 -14.00 5.61
CA PHE A 61 -7.64 -15.26 5.02
C PHE A 61 -8.67 -15.03 3.92
N LEU A 62 -9.52 -13.98 4.04
CA LEU A 62 -10.45 -13.58 2.98
C LEU A 62 -9.74 -13.14 1.71
N LEU A 63 -8.55 -12.57 1.84
CA LEU A 63 -7.72 -12.06 0.76
C LEU A 63 -6.79 -13.12 0.17
N ASN A 64 -6.12 -13.89 1.04
CA ASN A 64 -5.03 -14.79 0.65
C ASN A 64 -5.48 -16.14 0.10
N LEU A 65 -6.65 -16.65 0.50
CA LEU A 65 -7.19 -17.86 -0.12
C LEU A 65 -7.56 -17.63 -1.60
N PRO A 66 -8.26 -16.54 -1.99
CA PRO A 66 -8.41 -16.12 -3.39
C PRO A 66 -7.10 -15.93 -4.13
N LEU A 67 -6.12 -15.25 -3.51
CA LEU A 67 -4.80 -15.04 -4.08
C LEU A 67 -4.09 -16.37 -4.37
N GLY A 68 -4.12 -17.29 -3.42
CA GLY A 68 -3.56 -18.64 -3.57
C GLY A 68 -4.15 -19.38 -4.76
N GLU A 69 -5.46 -19.25 -5.01
CA GLU A 69 -6.10 -19.83 -6.19
C GLU A 69 -5.59 -19.19 -7.50
N MET A 70 -5.48 -17.87 -7.54
CA MET A 70 -4.97 -17.20 -8.75
C MET A 70 -3.52 -17.56 -9.04
N CYS A 71 -2.66 -17.54 -8.02
CA CYS A 71 -1.25 -17.89 -8.19
C CYS A 71 -1.06 -19.36 -8.58
N ALA A 72 -1.80 -20.28 -7.95
CA ALA A 72 -1.74 -21.70 -8.26
C ALA A 72 -2.29 -22.03 -9.66
N THR A 73 -3.35 -21.33 -10.09
CA THR A 73 -4.00 -21.56 -11.38
C THR A 73 -3.22 -20.98 -12.55
N PHE A 74 -2.70 -19.76 -12.40
CA PHE A 74 -2.08 -19.01 -13.49
C PHE A 74 -0.55 -19.09 -13.48
N GLY A 75 0.05 -19.66 -12.45
CA GLY A 75 1.52 -19.72 -12.30
C GLY A 75 2.18 -18.36 -12.16
N VAL A 76 1.43 -17.37 -11.64
CA VAL A 76 1.90 -15.99 -11.47
C VAL A 76 2.40 -15.74 -10.06
N ALA A 77 3.20 -14.69 -9.89
CA ALA A 77 3.79 -14.34 -8.62
C ALA A 77 3.01 -13.22 -7.91
N GLY A 78 2.42 -13.56 -6.78
CA GLY A 78 1.82 -12.64 -5.83
C GLY A 78 0.66 -11.79 -6.35
N ILE A 79 0.33 -10.77 -5.58
CA ILE A 79 -0.74 -9.81 -5.87
C ILE A 79 -0.50 -9.11 -7.21
N GLY A 80 0.69 -8.53 -7.39
CA GLY A 80 1.02 -7.76 -8.59
C GLY A 80 0.93 -8.59 -9.88
N GLY A 81 1.46 -9.81 -9.88
CA GLY A 81 1.37 -10.72 -11.02
C GLY A 81 -0.05 -11.17 -11.30
N SER A 82 -0.82 -11.49 -10.26
CA SER A 82 -2.22 -11.92 -10.39
C SER A 82 -3.11 -10.83 -11.00
N ILE A 83 -2.99 -9.59 -10.52
CA ILE A 83 -3.76 -8.46 -11.05
C ILE A 83 -3.39 -8.22 -12.51
N GLN A 84 -2.10 -8.12 -12.83
CA GLN A 84 -1.65 -7.88 -14.21
C GLN A 84 -2.14 -8.97 -15.17
N TYR A 85 -2.01 -10.24 -14.80
CA TYR A 85 -2.43 -11.36 -15.63
C TYR A 85 -3.93 -11.34 -15.95
N VAL A 86 -4.76 -11.13 -14.93
CA VAL A 86 -6.23 -11.17 -15.09
C VAL A 86 -6.77 -9.95 -15.84
N PHE A 87 -6.18 -8.77 -15.63
CA PHE A 87 -6.60 -7.56 -16.32
C PHE A 87 -6.04 -7.45 -17.76
N ARG A 88 -4.90 -8.10 -18.03
CA ARG A 88 -4.33 -8.14 -19.36
C ARG A 88 -5.28 -8.86 -20.33
N ASP A 89 -5.62 -8.23 -21.43
CA ASP A 89 -6.47 -8.76 -22.48
C ASP A 89 -5.97 -8.20 -23.82
N ASP A 90 -4.85 -8.74 -24.29
CA ASP A 90 -4.17 -8.23 -25.47
C ASP A 90 -5.06 -8.37 -26.73
N GLU A 91 -5.83 -9.45 -26.87
CA GLU A 91 -6.75 -9.64 -28.00
C GLU A 91 -7.85 -8.57 -28.03
N LYS A 92 -8.47 -8.25 -26.86
CA LYS A 92 -9.49 -7.21 -26.76
C LYS A 92 -8.95 -5.82 -27.08
N TYR A 93 -7.67 -5.59 -26.81
CA TYR A 93 -7.02 -4.29 -26.97
C TYR A 93 -6.09 -4.21 -28.18
N LYS A 94 -6.02 -5.27 -29.01
CA LYS A 94 -5.12 -5.40 -30.16
C LYS A 94 -5.18 -4.24 -31.16
N LYS A 95 -6.34 -3.55 -31.25
CA LYS A 95 -6.54 -2.37 -32.10
C LYS A 95 -6.62 -1.06 -31.31
N LYS A 96 -6.21 -1.02 -30.06
CA LYS A 96 -6.34 0.15 -29.20
C LYS A 96 -4.98 0.70 -28.82
N LYS A 97 -4.82 2.01 -28.82
CA LYS A 97 -3.59 2.73 -28.46
C LYS A 97 -3.18 2.56 -27.01
N ILE A 98 -4.14 2.47 -26.09
CA ILE A 98 -3.90 2.24 -24.68
C ILE A 98 -4.62 0.96 -24.30
N ASN A 99 -3.87 -0.01 -23.82
CA ASN A 99 -4.42 -1.20 -23.21
C ASN A 99 -4.85 -0.87 -21.79
N ASN A 100 -6.12 -0.46 -21.62
CA ASN A 100 -6.66 -0.10 -20.31
C ASN A 100 -6.53 -1.23 -19.30
N GLY A 101 -6.61 -2.49 -19.73
CA GLY A 101 -6.39 -3.65 -18.87
C GLY A 101 -4.96 -3.70 -18.33
N ARG A 102 -3.97 -3.40 -19.18
CA ARG A 102 -2.56 -3.31 -18.73
C ARG A 102 -2.36 -2.15 -17.75
N LEU A 103 -2.94 -0.97 -18.00
CA LEU A 103 -2.82 0.16 -17.08
C LEU A 103 -3.44 -0.16 -15.72
N ILE A 104 -4.67 -0.68 -15.69
CA ILE A 104 -5.35 -1.04 -14.43
C ILE A 104 -4.56 -2.12 -13.70
N GLY A 105 -4.13 -3.17 -14.41
CA GLY A 105 -3.34 -4.25 -13.83
C GLY A 105 -2.00 -3.77 -13.28
N SER A 106 -1.33 -2.89 -14.01
CA SER A 106 -0.02 -2.35 -13.59
C SER A 106 -0.14 -1.33 -12.45
N LEU A 107 -1.24 -0.56 -12.37
CA LEU A 107 -1.50 0.32 -11.24
C LEU A 107 -1.69 -0.46 -9.95
N GLY A 108 -2.42 -1.59 -9.98
CA GLY A 108 -2.53 -2.47 -8.82
C GLY A 108 -1.19 -3.09 -8.41
N ALA A 109 -0.35 -3.49 -9.37
CA ALA A 109 1.00 -3.99 -9.09
C ALA A 109 1.93 -2.91 -8.53
N TRP A 110 1.82 -1.68 -9.05
CA TRP A 110 2.55 -0.52 -8.53
C TRP A 110 2.09 -0.16 -7.13
N SER A 111 0.79 -0.16 -6.84
CA SER A 111 0.26 0.10 -5.50
C SER A 111 0.83 -0.90 -4.49
N TYR A 112 0.93 -2.17 -4.88
CA TYR A 112 1.58 -3.21 -4.07
C TYR A 112 3.09 -2.94 -3.89
N PHE A 113 3.81 -2.56 -4.93
CA PHE A 113 5.22 -2.18 -4.84
C PHE A 113 5.42 -0.94 -3.94
N ALA A 114 4.61 0.11 -4.14
CA ALA A 114 4.67 1.35 -3.34
C ALA A 114 4.37 1.11 -1.85
N THR A 115 3.69 0.02 -1.52
CA THR A 115 3.45 -0.42 -0.15
C THR A 115 4.69 -1.06 0.48
N TRP A 116 5.35 -1.94 -0.25
CA TRP A 116 6.40 -2.77 0.32
C TRP A 116 7.79 -2.15 0.21
N VAL A 117 8.08 -1.32 -0.80
CA VAL A 117 9.39 -0.66 -0.90
C VAL A 117 9.71 0.25 0.29
N PRO A 118 8.75 0.97 0.90
CA PRO A 118 9.00 1.78 2.10
C PRO A 118 9.35 0.96 3.35
N VAL A 119 9.04 -0.34 3.40
CA VAL A 119 9.44 -1.24 4.49
C VAL A 119 10.95 -1.21 4.71
N ILE A 120 11.71 -1.09 3.62
CA ILE A 120 13.17 -1.09 3.64
C ILE A 120 13.71 0.08 4.49
N PRO A 121 13.41 1.36 4.19
CA PRO A 121 13.86 2.48 5.01
C PRO A 121 13.16 2.57 6.38
N ILE A 122 11.87 2.20 6.52
CA ILE A 122 11.17 2.20 7.82
C ILE A 122 11.99 1.42 8.86
N PHE A 123 12.27 0.16 8.58
CA PHE A 123 12.96 -0.70 9.55
C PHE A 123 14.46 -0.45 9.64
N THR A 124 15.05 0.23 8.66
CA THR A 124 16.40 0.77 8.77
C THR A 124 16.44 1.94 9.76
N ILE A 125 15.51 2.89 9.67
CA ILE A 125 15.37 4.01 10.60
C ILE A 125 15.10 3.48 12.02
N MET A 126 14.14 2.56 12.19
CA MET A 126 13.83 1.95 13.49
C MET A 126 15.02 1.20 14.08
N THR A 127 15.81 0.49 13.27
CA THR A 127 17.07 -0.13 13.74
C THR A 127 18.03 0.92 14.27
N GLY A 128 18.17 2.04 13.59
CA GLY A 128 18.97 3.17 14.06
C GLY A 128 18.44 3.80 15.34
N GLU A 129 17.12 3.92 15.48
CA GLU A 129 16.46 4.42 16.70
C GLU A 129 16.68 3.49 17.88
N TYR A 130 16.60 2.16 17.72
CA TYR A 130 16.93 1.21 18.78
C TYR A 130 18.39 1.30 19.21
N LEU A 131 19.31 1.40 18.24
CA LEU A 131 20.73 1.56 18.54
C LEU A 131 21.01 2.87 19.27
N SER A 132 20.43 3.97 18.83
CA SER A 132 20.61 5.30 19.45
C SER A 132 19.95 5.40 20.82
N GLY A 133 18.82 4.75 21.03
CA GLY A 133 18.10 4.73 22.31
C GLY A 133 18.85 3.96 23.39
N TYR A 134 19.59 2.94 23.01
CA TYR A 134 20.35 2.12 23.95
C TYR A 134 21.82 2.56 24.10
N PHE A 135 22.47 2.85 22.97
CA PHE A 135 23.89 3.29 22.97
C PHE A 135 23.93 4.81 22.78
N THR A 136 24.09 5.54 23.90
CA THR A 136 24.15 7.02 23.90
C THR A 136 25.22 7.58 22.96
N ALA A 137 26.32 6.83 22.75
CA ALA A 137 27.38 7.19 21.80
C ALA A 137 26.90 7.21 20.33
N LEU A 138 25.77 6.60 20.01
CA LEU A 138 25.13 6.57 18.67
C LEU A 138 23.92 7.52 18.59
N ALA A 139 23.63 8.30 19.63
CA ALA A 139 22.54 9.27 19.66
C ALA A 139 22.98 10.56 18.92
N PHE A 140 23.01 10.45 17.59
CA PHE A 140 23.36 11.57 16.70
C PHE A 140 22.14 12.46 16.40
N ASP A 141 22.41 13.73 16.09
CA ASP A 141 21.40 14.71 15.70
C ASP A 141 21.67 15.29 14.32
N GLY A 142 20.63 15.89 13.72
CA GLY A 142 20.69 16.60 12.44
C GLY A 142 21.26 15.74 11.31
N VAL A 143 22.21 16.32 10.56
CA VAL A 143 22.83 15.66 9.39
C VAL A 143 23.56 14.37 9.78
N THR A 144 24.21 14.34 10.97
CA THR A 144 24.96 13.17 11.44
C THR A 144 24.03 11.99 11.69
N LYS A 145 22.81 12.21 12.19
CA LYS A 145 21.77 11.19 12.34
C LYS A 145 21.38 10.61 10.97
N THR A 146 21.17 11.46 9.97
CA THR A 146 20.84 11.02 8.61
C THR A 146 22.00 10.21 8.00
N LEU A 147 23.24 10.65 8.15
CA LEU A 147 24.42 9.92 7.69
C LEU A 147 24.55 8.55 8.36
N PHE A 148 24.26 8.47 9.66
CA PHE A 148 24.22 7.21 10.39
C PHE A 148 23.18 6.25 9.82
N TYR A 149 21.96 6.71 9.54
CA TYR A 149 20.91 5.88 8.94
C TYR A 149 21.27 5.43 7.51
N LEU A 150 21.91 6.30 6.72
CA LEU A 150 22.40 5.93 5.39
C LEU A 150 23.50 4.87 5.46
N ALA A 151 24.45 5.01 6.40
CA ALA A 151 25.51 4.02 6.61
C ALA A 151 24.94 2.67 7.06
N LEU A 152 23.97 2.69 7.96
CA LEU A 152 23.25 1.50 8.43
C LEU A 152 22.47 0.84 7.27
N GLY A 153 21.78 1.65 6.47
CA GLY A 153 21.10 1.18 5.26
C GLY A 153 22.07 0.54 4.27
N ALA A 154 23.22 1.17 4.02
CA ALA A 154 24.24 0.62 3.12
C ALA A 154 24.75 -0.75 3.62
N LEU A 155 24.93 -0.92 4.91
CA LEU A 155 25.34 -2.18 5.53
C LEU A 155 24.25 -3.26 5.38
N ILE A 156 23.01 -2.95 5.75
CA ILE A 156 21.90 -3.90 5.71
C ILE A 156 21.55 -4.27 4.26
N TYR A 157 21.38 -3.27 3.37
CA TYR A 157 21.02 -3.52 1.97
C TYR A 157 22.15 -4.24 1.23
N GLY A 158 23.40 -3.85 1.49
CA GLY A 158 24.58 -4.54 0.96
C GLY A 158 24.64 -6.00 1.39
N PHE A 159 24.36 -6.30 2.66
CA PHE A 159 24.27 -7.67 3.17
C PHE A 159 23.18 -8.48 2.47
N ILE A 160 21.97 -7.93 2.34
CA ILE A 160 20.84 -8.61 1.69
C ILE A 160 21.10 -8.83 0.20
N ILE A 161 21.62 -7.83 -0.50
CA ILE A 161 21.97 -7.96 -1.93
C ILE A 161 23.09 -8.99 -2.11
N PHE A 162 24.12 -8.95 -1.27
CA PHE A 162 25.23 -9.89 -1.34
C PHE A 162 24.79 -11.35 -1.13
N THR A 163 23.96 -11.58 -0.13
CA THR A 163 23.45 -12.91 0.22
C THR A 163 22.39 -13.39 -0.76
N GLY A 164 21.51 -12.51 -1.23
CA GLY A 164 20.44 -12.81 -2.18
C GLY A 164 20.91 -13.03 -3.62
N ARG A 165 22.11 -12.55 -4.02
CA ARG A 165 22.60 -12.62 -5.40
C ARG A 165 22.78 -14.02 -5.97
N ARG A 166 22.86 -15.06 -5.13
CA ARG A 166 23.04 -16.47 -5.52
C ARG A 166 21.72 -17.26 -5.61
N GLY A 167 20.58 -16.56 -5.58
CA GLY A 167 19.27 -17.17 -5.69
C GLY A 167 18.47 -17.18 -4.38
N LEU A 168 17.20 -17.52 -4.51
CA LEU A 168 16.25 -17.45 -3.39
C LEU A 168 16.51 -18.51 -2.31
N GLU A 169 17.06 -19.66 -2.69
CA GLU A 169 17.40 -20.73 -1.74
C GLU A 169 18.44 -20.29 -0.70
N GLY A 170 19.44 -19.50 -1.12
CA GLY A 170 20.42 -18.90 -0.22
C GLY A 170 19.77 -17.93 0.77
N GLY A 171 18.86 -17.07 0.28
CA GLY A 171 18.07 -16.16 1.11
C GLY A 171 17.20 -16.91 2.12
N ALA A 172 16.55 -18.01 1.72
CA ALA A 172 15.75 -18.84 2.61
C ALA A 172 16.55 -19.47 3.75
N LYS A 173 17.77 -19.93 3.49
CA LYS A 173 18.65 -20.49 4.54
C LYS A 173 19.03 -19.47 5.58
N ILE A 174 19.38 -18.25 5.15
CA ILE A 174 19.69 -17.14 6.06
C ILE A 174 18.46 -16.76 6.87
N GLN A 175 17.31 -16.60 6.21
CA GLN A 175 16.05 -16.28 6.87
C GLN A 175 15.65 -17.32 7.92
N LEU A 176 15.92 -18.60 7.65
CA LEU A 176 15.67 -19.68 8.63
C LEU A 176 16.51 -19.49 9.90
N VAL A 177 17.79 -19.20 9.75
CA VAL A 177 18.68 -18.95 10.90
C VAL A 177 18.21 -17.73 11.69
N LEU A 178 17.94 -16.61 10.99
CA LEU A 178 17.45 -15.39 11.62
C LEU A 178 16.11 -15.65 12.34
N ALA A 179 15.17 -16.36 11.71
CA ALA A 179 13.88 -16.70 12.30
C ALA A 179 14.00 -17.58 13.56
N ALA A 180 14.84 -18.60 13.52
CA ALA A 180 15.04 -19.48 14.65
C ALA A 180 15.67 -18.74 15.86
N VAL A 181 16.65 -17.87 15.60
CA VAL A 181 17.32 -17.07 16.62
C VAL A 181 16.42 -15.97 17.19
N THR A 182 15.40 -15.53 16.45
CA THR A 182 14.59 -14.36 16.82
C THR A 182 13.22 -14.73 17.35
N ILE A 183 12.44 -15.56 16.63
CA ILE A 183 11.03 -15.82 16.94
C ILE A 183 10.88 -16.56 18.28
N ILE A 184 11.67 -17.61 18.48
CA ILE A 184 11.58 -18.41 19.70
C ILE A 184 11.94 -17.61 20.96
N PRO A 185 13.08 -16.90 21.01
CA PRO A 185 13.40 -16.07 22.17
C PRO A 185 12.41 -14.92 22.40
N ILE A 186 11.90 -14.27 21.35
CA ILE A 186 10.86 -13.24 21.49
C ILE A 186 9.62 -13.83 22.15
N LEU A 187 9.15 -15.00 21.71
CA LEU A 187 7.99 -15.65 22.33
C LEU A 187 8.26 -16.00 23.80
N ILE A 188 9.46 -16.47 24.13
CA ILE A 188 9.85 -16.75 25.53
C ILE A 188 9.77 -15.47 26.36
N ILE A 189 10.36 -14.36 25.89
CA ILE A 189 10.36 -13.07 26.59
C ILE A 189 8.92 -12.57 26.79
N VAL A 190 8.11 -12.62 25.75
CA VAL A 190 6.74 -12.09 25.77
C VAL A 190 5.80 -12.90 26.66
N VAL A 191 5.98 -14.21 26.74
CA VAL A 191 5.16 -15.11 27.55
C VAL A 191 5.66 -15.23 29.00
N ALA A 192 6.93 -14.92 29.26
CA ALA A 192 7.53 -15.03 30.59
C ALA A 192 6.73 -14.33 31.70
N PRO A 193 6.24 -13.08 31.54
CA PRO A 193 5.45 -12.40 32.58
C PRO A 193 4.17 -13.14 32.96
N LEU A 194 3.54 -13.84 32.01
CA LEU A 194 2.34 -14.65 32.28
C LEU A 194 2.66 -15.81 33.24
N ILE A 195 3.86 -16.38 33.14
CA ILE A 195 4.33 -17.48 33.98
C ILE A 195 4.88 -16.97 35.30
N LEU A 196 5.56 -15.83 35.29
CA LEU A 196 6.19 -15.22 36.48
C LEU A 196 5.19 -14.47 37.38
N GLY A 197 3.97 -14.19 36.89
CA GLY A 197 2.93 -13.51 37.64
C GLY A 197 2.92 -11.99 37.48
N ASP A 198 3.68 -11.45 36.54
CA ASP A 198 3.74 -10.00 36.24
C ASP A 198 2.68 -9.57 35.22
N PHE A 199 1.80 -10.47 34.78
CA PHE A 199 0.69 -10.21 33.86
C PHE A 199 -0.56 -9.76 34.65
N ASP A 200 -1.09 -8.56 34.35
CA ASP A 200 -2.36 -8.05 34.90
C ASP A 200 -3.42 -7.93 33.82
N LEU A 201 -4.44 -8.79 33.88
CA LEU A 201 -5.61 -8.70 32.99
C LEU A 201 -6.34 -7.36 33.15
N GLY A 202 -6.14 -6.67 34.29
CA GLY A 202 -6.71 -5.36 34.57
C GLY A 202 -6.25 -4.29 33.57
N TYR A 203 -5.05 -4.37 33.03
CA TYR A 203 -4.59 -3.48 31.96
C TYR A 203 -5.46 -3.60 30.70
N ILE A 204 -5.90 -4.80 30.36
CA ILE A 204 -6.75 -5.03 29.18
C ILE A 204 -8.20 -4.62 29.44
N THR A 205 -8.73 -4.89 30.63
CA THR A 205 -10.15 -4.67 30.90
C THR A 205 -10.47 -3.24 31.35
N ARG A 206 -9.58 -2.58 32.08
CA ARG A 206 -9.74 -1.20 32.56
C ARG A 206 -9.32 -0.16 31.52
N GLU A 207 -8.35 -0.50 30.69
CA GLU A 207 -7.81 0.36 29.63
C GLU A 207 -8.30 -0.09 28.24
N ALA A 208 -9.57 -0.53 28.16
CA ALA A 208 -10.12 -1.09 26.91
C ALA A 208 -10.11 -0.09 25.76
N VAL A 209 -10.41 1.18 26.04
CA VAL A 209 -10.42 2.30 25.09
C VAL A 209 -9.88 3.55 25.78
N PRO A 210 -9.42 4.57 25.01
CA PRO A 210 -8.96 5.85 25.56
C PRO A 210 -9.98 6.52 26.50
N SER A 211 -9.49 7.23 27.51
CA SER A 211 -10.33 8.00 28.42
C SER A 211 -11.07 9.10 27.64
N GLY A 212 -12.39 9.19 27.85
CA GLY A 212 -13.23 10.14 27.09
C GLY A 212 -13.63 9.65 25.68
N TRP A 213 -13.37 8.39 25.35
CA TRP A 213 -13.76 7.81 24.05
C TRP A 213 -15.27 7.87 23.85
N SER A 214 -15.68 8.45 22.73
CA SER A 214 -17.08 8.44 22.26
C SER A 214 -17.22 7.54 21.04
N TRP A 215 -18.30 6.75 20.97
CA TRP A 215 -18.60 5.90 19.82
C TRP A 215 -19.35 6.70 18.75
N ASP A 216 -18.69 7.69 18.15
CA ASP A 216 -19.18 8.55 17.08
C ASP A 216 -18.59 8.23 15.72
N GLY A 217 -18.89 9.03 14.71
CA GLY A 217 -18.38 8.84 13.35
C GLY A 217 -16.86 8.95 13.27
N ASN A 218 -16.25 9.83 14.06
CA ASN A 218 -14.80 10.04 14.08
C ASN A 218 -14.09 8.83 14.69
N ALA A 219 -14.62 8.28 15.78
CA ALA A 219 -14.10 7.05 16.38
C ALA A 219 -14.16 5.86 15.40
N ILE A 220 -15.25 5.74 14.63
CA ILE A 220 -15.38 4.70 13.61
C ILE A 220 -14.33 4.90 12.51
N LEU A 221 -14.15 6.12 12.01
CA LEU A 221 -13.12 6.43 11.00
C LEU A 221 -11.70 6.16 11.52
N MET A 222 -11.44 6.48 12.79
CA MET A 222 -10.16 6.20 13.45
C MET A 222 -9.92 4.69 13.57
N ILE A 223 -10.93 3.90 13.95
CA ILE A 223 -10.86 2.43 13.99
C ILE A 223 -10.58 1.87 12.58
N LEU A 224 -11.26 2.36 11.56
CA LEU A 224 -11.06 1.92 10.18
C LEU A 224 -9.66 2.28 9.66
N GLY A 225 -9.16 3.46 10.01
CA GLY A 225 -7.82 3.90 9.66
C GLY A 225 -6.74 3.05 10.32
N THR A 226 -6.84 2.85 11.63
CA THR A 226 -5.92 1.98 12.37
C THR A 226 -6.04 0.52 11.95
N PHE A 227 -7.23 0.05 11.57
CA PHE A 227 -7.40 -1.28 10.98
C PHE A 227 -6.62 -1.41 9.67
N THR A 228 -6.61 -0.38 8.82
CA THR A 228 -5.82 -0.38 7.57
C THR A 228 -4.32 -0.45 7.85
N VAL A 229 -3.83 0.29 8.85
CA VAL A 229 -2.44 0.20 9.34
C VAL A 229 -2.14 -1.19 9.88
N ALA A 230 -3.08 -1.77 10.65
CA ALA A 230 -2.96 -3.15 11.14
C ALA A 230 -2.93 -4.16 10.00
N GLN A 231 -3.77 -4.02 8.97
CA GLN A 231 -3.74 -4.89 7.80
C GLN A 231 -2.40 -4.85 7.08
N TRP A 232 -1.82 -3.67 6.92
CA TRP A 232 -0.50 -3.52 6.30
C TRP A 232 0.55 -4.41 6.99
N SER A 233 0.54 -4.48 8.31
CA SER A 233 1.43 -5.32 9.09
C SER A 233 0.95 -6.79 9.15
N ALA A 234 -0.31 -7.02 9.51
CA ALA A 234 -0.85 -8.32 9.89
C ALA A 234 -1.18 -9.24 8.70
N VAL A 235 -1.44 -8.67 7.51
CA VAL A 235 -1.82 -9.44 6.30
C VAL A 235 -0.62 -9.68 5.38
N GLY A 236 0.52 -9.04 5.63
CA GLY A 236 1.73 -9.11 4.82
C GLY A 236 2.26 -10.51 4.45
N TRP A 237 1.68 -11.57 5.03
CA TRP A 237 2.01 -12.96 4.71
C TRP A 237 1.58 -13.41 3.30
N GLU A 238 0.81 -12.59 2.56
CA GLU A 238 0.61 -12.76 1.11
C GLU A 238 1.94 -12.71 0.34
N SER A 239 2.97 -12.12 0.93
CA SER A 239 4.33 -12.10 0.38
C SER A 239 4.86 -13.49 0.05
N ALA A 240 4.42 -14.55 0.75
CA ALA A 240 4.75 -15.93 0.38
C ALA A 240 4.29 -16.29 -1.04
N ALA A 241 3.21 -15.68 -1.57
CA ALA A 241 2.78 -15.88 -2.94
C ALA A 241 3.62 -15.12 -3.98
N THR A 242 4.39 -14.11 -3.57
CA THR A 242 5.24 -13.32 -4.47
C THR A 242 6.32 -14.17 -5.12
N TYR A 243 6.68 -15.27 -4.49
CA TYR A 243 7.65 -16.25 -5.02
C TYR A 243 6.99 -17.32 -5.90
N GLY A 244 5.73 -17.13 -6.32
CA GLY A 244 4.94 -18.09 -7.09
C GLY A 244 5.67 -18.71 -8.29
N ALA A 245 6.41 -17.89 -9.04
CA ALA A 245 7.18 -18.33 -10.18
C ALA A 245 8.44 -19.19 -9.84
N GLU A 246 8.92 -19.12 -8.59
CA GLU A 246 10.13 -19.82 -8.13
C GLU A 246 9.82 -21.10 -7.32
N TYR A 247 8.53 -21.37 -7.00
CA TYR A 247 8.12 -22.64 -6.37
C TYR A 247 8.28 -23.81 -7.36
N LYS A 248 8.71 -24.96 -6.84
CA LYS A 248 8.84 -26.20 -7.60
C LYS A 248 7.48 -26.69 -8.11
N GLU A 249 6.47 -26.68 -7.24
CA GLU A 249 5.09 -27.03 -7.57
C GLU A 249 4.13 -25.87 -7.16
N PRO A 250 4.03 -24.75 -7.93
CA PRO A 250 3.27 -23.57 -7.54
C PRO A 250 1.82 -23.87 -7.16
N SER A 251 1.19 -24.82 -7.84
CA SER A 251 -0.19 -25.23 -7.63
C SER A 251 -0.47 -25.83 -6.23
N LYS A 252 0.56 -26.41 -5.62
CA LYS A 252 0.47 -27.02 -4.28
C LYS A 252 1.20 -26.20 -3.23
N ASP A 253 2.35 -25.62 -3.61
CA ASP A 253 3.25 -24.96 -2.67
C ASP A 253 2.70 -23.60 -2.23
N VAL A 254 2.12 -22.81 -3.15
CA VAL A 254 1.60 -21.48 -2.83
C VAL A 254 0.47 -21.52 -1.80
N PRO A 255 -0.61 -22.32 -1.98
CA PRO A 255 -1.68 -22.41 -0.97
C PRO A 255 -1.19 -22.90 0.39
N LYS A 256 -0.28 -23.87 0.41
CA LYS A 256 0.28 -24.40 1.67
C LYS A 256 1.11 -23.36 2.41
N ALA A 257 1.97 -22.62 1.70
CA ALA A 257 2.78 -21.56 2.27
C ALA A 257 1.90 -20.44 2.85
N LEU A 258 0.88 -20.00 2.11
CA LEU A 258 -0.06 -18.97 2.56
C LEU A 258 -0.81 -19.39 3.82
N ILE A 259 -1.45 -20.56 3.81
CA ILE A 259 -2.24 -21.02 4.98
C ILE A 259 -1.34 -21.18 6.20
N ALA A 260 -0.16 -21.79 6.04
CA ALA A 260 0.76 -22.01 7.16
C ALA A 260 1.26 -20.68 7.74
N CYS A 261 1.62 -19.71 6.87
CA CYS A 261 2.07 -18.39 7.31
C CYS A 261 0.95 -17.62 8.02
N GLY A 262 -0.28 -17.65 7.47
CA GLY A 262 -1.44 -16.99 8.09
C GLY A 262 -1.77 -17.54 9.48
N LEU A 263 -1.66 -18.86 9.69
CA LEU A 263 -1.87 -19.46 11.01
C LEU A 263 -0.79 -19.05 12.02
N ILE A 264 0.47 -18.97 11.58
CA ILE A 264 1.57 -18.48 12.42
C ILE A 264 1.35 -16.98 12.75
N CYS A 265 0.96 -16.17 11.77
CA CYS A 265 0.63 -14.77 12.01
C CYS A 265 -0.52 -14.64 13.03
N LEU A 266 -1.60 -15.40 12.87
CA LEU A 266 -2.73 -15.37 13.81
C LEU A 266 -2.29 -15.66 15.24
N PHE A 267 -1.48 -16.70 15.41
CA PHE A 267 -0.92 -17.04 16.71
C PHE A 267 -0.02 -15.93 17.27
N MET A 268 0.95 -15.45 16.48
CA MET A 268 1.93 -14.45 16.91
C MET A 268 1.27 -13.13 17.25
N TYR A 269 0.36 -12.64 16.38
CA TYR A 269 -0.30 -11.35 16.58
C TYR A 269 -1.21 -11.36 17.81
N PHE A 270 -1.91 -12.47 18.06
CA PHE A 270 -2.70 -12.60 19.27
C PHE A 270 -1.83 -12.70 20.52
N VAL A 271 -0.89 -13.66 20.57
CA VAL A 271 -0.09 -13.91 21.78
C VAL A 271 0.76 -12.69 22.14
N ILE A 272 1.43 -12.09 21.15
CA ILE A 272 2.32 -10.95 21.41
C ILE A 272 1.51 -9.75 21.88
N SER A 273 0.44 -9.35 21.16
CA SER A 273 -0.33 -8.18 21.56
C SER A 273 -1.01 -8.36 22.92
N PHE A 274 -1.55 -9.54 23.18
CA PHE A 274 -2.22 -9.86 24.46
C PHE A 274 -1.23 -9.85 25.63
N CYS A 275 -0.12 -10.57 25.51
CA CYS A 275 0.86 -10.67 26.60
C CYS A 275 1.57 -9.34 26.84
N MET A 276 1.99 -8.63 25.78
CA MET A 276 2.69 -7.36 25.93
C MET A 276 1.79 -6.30 26.55
N TYR A 277 0.52 -6.21 26.10
CA TYR A 277 -0.42 -5.25 26.66
C TYR A 277 -0.75 -5.57 28.13
N GLY A 278 -1.03 -6.84 28.44
CA GLY A 278 -1.33 -7.27 29.80
C GLY A 278 -0.12 -7.22 30.77
N THR A 279 1.10 -7.07 30.25
CA THR A 279 2.30 -6.90 31.09
C THR A 279 2.64 -5.42 31.31
N LEU A 280 2.56 -4.59 30.26
CA LEU A 280 3.03 -3.21 30.31
C LEU A 280 1.92 -2.20 30.60
N GLY A 281 0.68 -2.47 30.15
CA GLY A 281 -0.38 -1.47 30.14
C GLY A 281 -0.09 -0.30 29.18
N GLN A 282 -1.05 0.61 29.07
CA GLN A 282 -0.99 1.71 28.10
C GLN A 282 0.19 2.65 28.32
N GLN A 283 0.47 3.01 29.55
CA GLN A 283 1.49 4.00 29.86
C GLN A 283 2.90 3.50 29.44
N GLN A 284 3.27 2.30 29.86
CA GLN A 284 4.60 1.77 29.54
C GLN A 284 4.77 1.47 28.06
N ILE A 285 3.68 1.07 27.35
CA ILE A 285 3.70 0.91 25.90
C ILE A 285 4.00 2.26 25.23
N ALA A 286 3.34 3.33 25.68
CA ALA A 286 3.56 4.67 25.14
C ALA A 286 5.00 5.17 25.39
N GLU A 287 5.54 4.93 26.58
CA GLU A 287 6.91 5.30 26.93
C GLU A 287 7.96 4.50 26.17
N ALA A 288 7.72 3.20 25.96
CA ALA A 288 8.64 2.30 25.25
C ALA A 288 8.60 2.49 23.72
N GLY A 289 7.51 3.03 23.17
CA GLY A 289 7.35 3.20 21.73
C GLY A 289 7.46 1.86 20.99
N ALA A 290 8.23 1.83 19.92
CA ALA A 290 8.43 0.60 19.15
C ALA A 290 9.34 -0.43 19.87
N ALA A 291 9.96 -0.07 21.00
CA ALA A 291 10.88 -0.92 21.74
C ALA A 291 10.24 -1.66 22.93
N THR A 292 8.94 -1.95 22.88
CA THR A 292 8.14 -2.58 23.93
C THR A 292 8.69 -3.92 24.45
N LEU A 293 9.49 -4.62 23.66
CA LEU A 293 10.13 -5.88 24.08
C LEU A 293 11.17 -5.66 25.20
N ILE A 294 11.82 -4.49 25.25
CA ILE A 294 12.92 -4.20 26.19
C ILE A 294 12.43 -4.17 27.64
N PRO A 295 11.38 -3.38 28.01
CA PRO A 295 10.90 -3.36 29.39
C PRO A 295 10.39 -4.72 29.85
N ILE A 296 9.76 -5.51 28.98
CA ILE A 296 9.33 -6.88 29.33
C ILE A 296 10.54 -7.77 29.64
N ALA A 297 11.56 -7.72 28.79
CA ALA A 297 12.77 -8.51 28.99
C ALA A 297 13.54 -8.09 30.23
N ASN A 298 13.61 -6.79 30.54
CA ASN A 298 14.22 -6.27 31.77
C ASN A 298 13.45 -6.74 33.01
N GLY A 299 12.12 -6.69 32.98
CA GLY A 299 11.28 -7.15 34.10
C GLY A 299 11.46 -8.64 34.37
N SER A 300 11.46 -9.48 33.32
CA SER A 300 11.51 -10.94 33.45
C SER A 300 12.93 -11.51 33.64
N PHE A 301 13.96 -10.91 33.05
CA PHE A 301 15.31 -11.48 32.96
C PHE A 301 16.42 -10.50 33.40
N GLY A 302 16.05 -9.34 33.97
CA GLY A 302 16.99 -8.31 34.38
C GLY A 302 17.66 -7.62 33.18
N GLU A 303 18.71 -6.86 33.46
CA GLU A 303 19.42 -6.02 32.49
C GLU A 303 19.99 -6.81 31.30
N ILE A 304 20.41 -8.05 31.53
CA ILE A 304 20.87 -8.96 30.47
C ILE A 304 19.72 -9.28 29.49
N GLY A 305 18.49 -9.44 30.01
CA GLY A 305 17.30 -9.64 29.19
C GLY A 305 17.06 -8.48 28.22
N GLY A 306 17.19 -7.24 28.70
CA GLY A 306 17.07 -6.04 27.86
C GLY A 306 18.12 -5.97 26.74
N ILE A 307 19.37 -6.31 27.04
CA ILE A 307 20.44 -6.40 26.04
C ILE A 307 20.09 -7.43 24.96
N ILE A 308 19.64 -8.61 25.36
CA ILE A 308 19.21 -9.66 24.43
C ILE A 308 18.04 -9.16 23.58
N ALA A 309 17.05 -8.50 24.18
CA ALA A 309 15.88 -7.98 23.46
C ALA A 309 16.26 -6.99 22.35
N ILE A 310 17.24 -6.11 22.57
CA ILE A 310 17.73 -5.18 21.54
C ILE A 310 18.32 -5.93 20.35
N PHE A 311 19.18 -6.91 20.60
CA PHE A 311 19.75 -7.71 19.51
C PHE A 311 18.66 -8.48 18.75
N LEU A 312 17.65 -9.02 19.44
CA LEU A 312 16.51 -9.69 18.82
C LEU A 312 15.68 -8.73 17.96
N LEU A 313 15.44 -7.50 18.45
CA LEU A 313 14.75 -6.47 17.67
C LEU A 313 15.53 -6.12 16.40
N ILE A 314 16.84 -5.88 16.48
CA ILE A 314 17.68 -5.57 15.31
C ILE A 314 17.67 -6.72 14.30
N ILE A 315 17.83 -7.97 14.75
CA ILE A 315 17.76 -9.15 13.88
C ILE A 315 16.38 -9.25 13.24
N GLY A 316 15.32 -9.00 14.01
CA GLY A 316 13.94 -8.95 13.53
C GLY A 316 13.76 -7.90 12.43
N MET A 317 14.32 -6.70 12.59
CA MET A 317 14.27 -5.66 11.55
C MET A 317 14.96 -6.12 10.25
N VAL A 318 16.14 -6.72 10.35
CA VAL A 318 16.85 -7.28 9.18
C VAL A 318 16.02 -8.35 8.47
N MET A 319 15.32 -9.22 9.24
CA MET A 319 14.41 -10.22 8.66
C MET A 319 13.26 -9.60 7.88
N ILE A 320 12.64 -8.56 8.45
CA ILE A 320 11.53 -7.84 7.83
C ILE A 320 12.01 -7.18 6.53
N ILE A 321 13.14 -6.46 6.59
CA ILE A 321 13.75 -5.82 5.42
C ILE A 321 14.06 -6.87 4.35
N GLN A 322 14.63 -8.02 4.71
CA GLN A 322 14.96 -9.08 3.76
C GLN A 322 13.70 -9.63 3.07
N THR A 323 12.62 -9.87 3.83
CA THR A 323 11.33 -10.34 3.27
C THR A 323 10.80 -9.35 2.23
N ALA A 324 10.76 -8.06 2.58
CA ALA A 324 10.31 -7.01 1.69
C ALA A 324 11.19 -6.90 0.44
N PHE A 325 12.50 -6.80 0.65
CA PHE A 325 13.49 -6.59 -0.41
C PHE A 325 13.44 -7.70 -1.48
N LEU A 326 13.36 -8.95 -1.04
CA LEU A 326 13.28 -10.08 -1.98
C LEU A 326 11.95 -10.13 -2.72
N GLY A 327 10.85 -9.71 -2.08
CA GLY A 327 9.50 -9.73 -2.66
C GLY A 327 9.28 -8.61 -3.67
N THR A 328 9.63 -7.37 -3.30
CA THR A 328 9.41 -6.19 -4.15
C THR A 328 10.24 -6.20 -5.42
N ALA A 329 11.49 -6.69 -5.36
CA ALA A 329 12.34 -6.86 -6.54
C ALA A 329 11.66 -7.74 -7.61
N ARG A 330 10.95 -8.78 -7.20
CA ARG A 330 10.22 -9.66 -8.11
C ARG A 330 8.98 -9.00 -8.68
N THR A 331 8.31 -8.18 -7.89
CA THR A 331 7.15 -7.39 -8.37
C THR A 331 7.58 -6.46 -9.51
N ILE A 332 8.66 -5.70 -9.33
CA ILE A 332 9.22 -4.82 -10.37
C ILE A 332 9.67 -5.63 -11.59
N GLN A 333 10.31 -6.78 -11.39
CA GLN A 333 10.74 -7.64 -12.50
C GLN A 333 9.55 -8.11 -13.33
N ILE A 334 8.47 -8.57 -12.69
CA ILE A 334 7.27 -9.02 -13.40
C ILE A 334 6.62 -7.86 -14.14
N MET A 335 6.52 -6.69 -13.52
CA MET A 335 6.02 -5.48 -14.18
C MET A 335 6.86 -5.13 -15.42
N ALA A 336 8.18 -5.27 -15.33
CA ALA A 336 9.08 -5.03 -16.47
C ALA A 336 8.91 -6.08 -17.58
N LYS A 337 8.78 -7.36 -17.22
CA LYS A 337 8.50 -8.44 -18.20
C LYS A 337 7.18 -8.21 -18.95
N ASP A 338 6.17 -7.65 -18.27
CA ASP A 338 4.90 -7.28 -18.88
C ASP A 338 4.95 -5.93 -19.64
N GLY A 339 6.14 -5.30 -19.73
CA GLY A 339 6.34 -4.01 -20.39
C GLY A 339 5.79 -2.80 -19.60
N ASN A 340 5.44 -2.98 -18.34
CA ASN A 340 4.87 -1.95 -17.45
C ASN A 340 5.91 -1.18 -16.64
N MET A 341 7.18 -1.58 -16.74
CA MET A 341 8.36 -0.91 -16.20
C MET A 341 9.50 -0.93 -17.24
N PRO A 342 10.57 -0.13 -17.06
CA PRO A 342 11.72 -0.19 -17.95
C PRO A 342 12.31 -1.61 -18.03
N MET A 343 12.56 -2.08 -19.26
CA MET A 343 13.01 -3.46 -19.54
C MET A 343 14.31 -3.87 -18.85
N MET A 344 15.11 -2.90 -18.39
CA MET A 344 16.32 -3.22 -17.63
C MET A 344 16.02 -4.00 -16.34
N PHE A 345 14.86 -3.76 -15.73
CA PHE A 345 14.44 -4.45 -14.50
C PHE A 345 13.95 -5.89 -14.74
N ALA A 346 13.65 -6.25 -15.98
CA ALA A 346 13.33 -7.64 -16.34
C ALA A 346 14.54 -8.57 -16.29
N LYS A 347 15.76 -8.00 -16.42
CA LYS A 347 17.00 -8.76 -16.50
C LYS A 347 17.34 -9.42 -15.16
N THR A 348 17.76 -10.69 -15.25
CA THR A 348 18.27 -11.45 -14.11
C THR A 348 19.77 -11.74 -14.27
N ASN A 349 20.45 -12.03 -13.17
CA ASN A 349 21.79 -12.57 -13.19
C ASN A 349 21.76 -14.08 -13.54
N ILE A 350 22.93 -14.72 -13.59
CA ILE A 350 23.09 -16.15 -13.91
C ILE A 350 22.35 -17.10 -12.95
N TYR A 351 21.94 -16.60 -11.78
CA TYR A 351 21.17 -17.34 -10.76
C TYR A 351 19.68 -17.01 -10.78
N GLY A 352 19.19 -16.28 -11.78
CA GLY A 352 17.80 -15.87 -11.90
C GLY A 352 17.36 -14.75 -10.93
N VAL A 353 18.30 -13.96 -10.39
CA VAL A 353 17.99 -12.88 -9.43
C VAL A 353 17.91 -11.53 -10.15
N PRO A 354 16.85 -10.71 -9.92
CA PRO A 354 16.65 -9.41 -10.56
C PRO A 354 17.48 -8.30 -9.89
N MET A 355 18.80 -8.32 -10.10
CA MET A 355 19.76 -7.43 -9.43
C MET A 355 19.47 -5.94 -9.66
N TYR A 356 19.05 -5.55 -10.88
CA TYR A 356 18.73 -4.14 -11.17
C TYR A 356 17.49 -3.65 -10.38
N ALA A 357 16.50 -4.52 -10.18
CA ALA A 357 15.35 -4.19 -9.35
C ALA A 357 15.76 -4.02 -7.88
N MET A 358 16.61 -4.90 -7.35
CA MET A 358 17.15 -4.78 -5.98
C MET A 358 17.93 -3.48 -5.78
N LEU A 359 18.79 -3.10 -6.74
CA LEU A 359 19.52 -1.82 -6.66
C LEU A 359 18.59 -0.60 -6.72
N PHE A 360 17.53 -0.68 -7.51
CA PHE A 360 16.52 0.38 -7.60
C PHE A 360 15.77 0.57 -6.28
N GLU A 361 15.40 -0.51 -5.61
CA GLU A 361 14.77 -0.47 -4.29
C GLU A 361 15.69 0.13 -3.23
N ALA A 362 16.97 -0.27 -3.24
CA ALA A 362 17.97 0.31 -2.35
C ALA A 362 18.09 1.83 -2.56
N ALA A 363 18.10 2.27 -3.83
CA ALA A 363 18.15 3.69 -4.15
C ALA A 363 16.92 4.45 -3.64
N ILE A 364 15.71 3.87 -3.80
CA ILE A 364 14.48 4.45 -3.22
C ILE A 364 14.59 4.52 -1.70
N GLY A 365 15.06 3.46 -1.04
CA GLY A 365 15.28 3.43 0.40
C GLY A 365 16.17 4.57 0.88
N PHE A 366 17.29 4.82 0.21
CA PHE A 366 18.18 5.94 0.52
C PHE A 366 17.52 7.31 0.30
N VAL A 367 16.74 7.48 -0.78
CA VAL A 367 16.01 8.73 -1.04
C VAL A 367 15.00 9.01 0.07
N ILE A 368 14.27 7.99 0.55
CA ILE A 368 13.30 8.15 1.64
C ILE A 368 14.01 8.50 2.95
N ILE A 369 15.16 7.88 3.27
CA ILE A 369 15.97 8.23 4.46
C ILE A 369 16.44 9.70 4.37
N LEU A 370 16.90 10.13 3.19
CA LEU A 370 17.33 11.52 2.97
C LEU A 370 16.19 12.53 3.11
N ALA A 371 14.95 12.14 2.84
CA ALA A 371 13.77 13.01 3.01
C ALA A 371 13.47 13.34 4.48
N GLY A 372 14.08 12.64 5.45
CA GLY A 372 13.95 12.94 6.88
C GLY A 372 12.56 12.63 7.46
N ILE A 373 11.77 11.80 6.79
CA ILE A 373 10.43 11.39 7.22
C ILE A 373 10.57 10.31 8.30
N THR A 374 9.72 10.34 9.32
CA THR A 374 9.74 9.33 10.40
C THR A 374 9.19 7.98 9.93
N ALA A 375 9.59 6.90 10.62
CA ALA A 375 9.15 5.54 10.30
C ALA A 375 7.62 5.41 10.30
N SER A 376 6.92 5.94 11.32
CA SER A 376 5.45 5.89 11.43
C SER A 376 4.75 6.66 10.30
N GLN A 377 5.27 7.82 9.89
CA GLN A 377 4.73 8.59 8.78
C GLN A 377 4.88 7.86 7.44
N ILE A 378 6.03 7.22 7.21
CA ILE A 378 6.26 6.42 6.00
C ILE A 378 5.30 5.22 5.97
N LEU A 379 5.11 4.55 7.14
CA LEU A 379 4.21 3.41 7.30
C LEU A 379 2.77 3.80 6.94
N ALA A 380 2.25 4.85 7.55
CA ALA A 380 0.87 5.30 7.32
C ALA A 380 0.63 5.67 5.84
N VAL A 381 1.58 6.37 5.21
CA VAL A 381 1.50 6.71 3.77
C VAL A 381 1.52 5.45 2.88
N SER A 382 2.33 4.45 3.23
CA SER A 382 2.45 3.21 2.46
C SER A 382 1.22 2.30 2.56
N ALA A 383 0.47 2.38 3.67
CA ALA A 383 -0.73 1.58 3.89
C ALA A 383 -1.84 1.88 2.85
N LEU A 384 -1.88 3.08 2.27
CA LEU A 384 -2.82 3.43 1.20
C LEU A 384 -2.62 2.55 -0.05
N GLY A 385 -1.37 2.37 -0.45
CA GLY A 385 -1.05 1.48 -1.58
C GLY A 385 -1.50 0.04 -1.32
N PHE A 386 -1.41 -0.42 -0.07
CA PHE A 386 -1.81 -1.76 0.33
C PHE A 386 -3.32 -1.97 0.19
N ALA A 387 -4.14 -1.10 0.76
CA ALA A 387 -5.60 -1.17 0.64
C ALA A 387 -6.05 -1.18 -0.83
N ILE A 388 -5.45 -0.33 -1.66
CA ILE A 388 -5.74 -0.30 -3.11
C ILE A 388 -5.32 -1.63 -3.77
N ALA A 389 -4.13 -2.14 -3.48
CA ALA A 389 -3.64 -3.39 -4.07
C ALA A 389 -4.51 -4.59 -3.67
N LEU A 390 -4.95 -4.67 -2.39
CA LEU A 390 -5.84 -5.71 -1.91
C LEU A 390 -7.22 -5.64 -2.57
N GLY A 391 -7.83 -4.47 -2.63
CA GLY A 391 -9.10 -4.26 -3.32
C GLY A 391 -9.01 -4.65 -4.81
N MET A 392 -7.94 -4.25 -5.50
CA MET A 392 -7.69 -4.62 -6.89
C MET A 392 -7.46 -6.13 -7.07
N CYS A 393 -6.80 -6.79 -6.12
CA CYS A 393 -6.62 -8.23 -6.09
C CYS A 393 -7.98 -8.96 -5.99
N MET A 394 -8.89 -8.47 -5.17
CA MET A 394 -10.24 -9.03 -5.05
C MET A 394 -11.05 -8.84 -6.35
N ILE A 395 -10.96 -7.68 -6.99
CA ILE A 395 -11.55 -7.47 -8.31
C ILE A 395 -10.97 -8.46 -9.34
N ALA A 396 -9.65 -8.68 -9.32
CA ALA A 396 -8.99 -9.65 -10.19
C ALA A 396 -9.52 -11.07 -9.94
N PHE A 397 -9.67 -11.48 -8.68
CA PHE A 397 -10.24 -12.78 -8.36
C PHE A 397 -11.67 -12.95 -8.84
N ILE A 398 -12.55 -11.97 -8.58
CA ILE A 398 -13.93 -11.96 -9.07
C ILE A 398 -13.95 -12.09 -10.60
N LYS A 399 -13.11 -11.30 -11.27
CA LYS A 399 -12.98 -11.34 -12.73
C LYS A 399 -12.46 -12.71 -13.21
N SER A 400 -11.46 -13.30 -12.55
CA SER A 400 -10.92 -14.61 -12.89
C SER A 400 -11.97 -15.73 -12.83
N ARG A 401 -12.96 -15.58 -11.96
CA ARG A 401 -14.07 -16.54 -11.80
C ARG A 401 -15.22 -16.33 -12.77
N ARG A 402 -15.41 -15.12 -13.31
CA ARG A 402 -16.56 -14.73 -14.15
C ARG A 402 -16.22 -14.47 -15.61
N ASP A 403 -14.98 -14.19 -15.95
CA ASP A 403 -14.55 -13.91 -17.32
C ASP A 403 -14.51 -15.21 -18.13
N PRO A 404 -15.17 -15.26 -19.31
CA PRO A 404 -15.19 -16.43 -20.19
C PRO A 404 -13.80 -16.98 -20.55
N ARG A 405 -12.77 -16.11 -20.60
CA ARG A 405 -11.38 -16.52 -20.89
C ARG A 405 -10.85 -17.57 -19.92
N PHE A 406 -11.30 -17.53 -18.68
CA PHE A 406 -10.83 -18.41 -17.61
C PHE A 406 -11.80 -19.55 -17.27
N LYS A 407 -12.92 -19.68 -18.03
CA LYS A 407 -13.96 -20.67 -17.74
C LYS A 407 -13.46 -22.11 -17.81
N ASN A 408 -12.59 -22.40 -18.77
CA ASN A 408 -12.08 -23.74 -19.05
C ASN A 408 -10.67 -23.97 -18.46
N VAL A 409 -10.14 -23.03 -17.66
CA VAL A 409 -8.82 -23.19 -17.02
C VAL A 409 -8.99 -24.14 -15.83
N GLU A 410 -8.21 -25.22 -15.84
CA GLU A 410 -8.16 -26.18 -14.73
C GLU A 410 -7.61 -25.51 -13.47
N ARG A 411 -8.32 -25.66 -12.36
CA ARG A 411 -7.93 -25.06 -11.07
C ARG A 411 -7.51 -26.18 -10.12
N VAL A 412 -6.20 -26.38 -10.02
CA VAL A 412 -5.60 -27.41 -9.14
C VAL A 412 -5.87 -27.10 -7.67
N TYR A 413 -5.83 -25.83 -7.28
CA TYR A 413 -6.32 -25.36 -5.99
C TYR A 413 -7.54 -24.45 -6.23
N ARG A 414 -8.59 -24.67 -5.43
CA ARG A 414 -9.81 -23.87 -5.50
C ARG A 414 -10.14 -23.36 -4.10
N ALA A 415 -10.15 -22.04 -3.96
CA ALA A 415 -10.58 -21.40 -2.72
C ALA A 415 -12.03 -21.78 -2.38
N PRO A 416 -12.40 -21.85 -1.09
CA PRO A 416 -13.75 -22.22 -0.66
C PRO A 416 -14.86 -21.46 -1.39
N LYS A 417 -16.05 -22.03 -1.49
CA LYS A 417 -17.17 -21.42 -2.24
C LYS A 417 -17.52 -20.01 -1.73
N TRP A 418 -17.44 -19.79 -0.43
CA TRP A 418 -17.70 -18.49 0.20
C TRP A 418 -16.67 -17.41 -0.17
N SER A 419 -15.47 -17.80 -0.64
CA SER A 419 -14.41 -16.84 -1.00
C SER A 419 -14.84 -15.86 -2.09
N LEU A 420 -15.78 -16.22 -2.95
CA LEU A 420 -16.32 -15.28 -3.94
C LEU A 420 -17.16 -14.18 -3.28
N ALA A 421 -18.02 -14.54 -2.32
CA ALA A 421 -18.77 -13.55 -1.55
C ALA A 421 -17.82 -12.71 -0.67
N GLY A 422 -16.83 -13.36 -0.05
CA GLY A 422 -15.76 -12.69 0.69
C GLY A 422 -14.99 -11.68 -0.16
N ALA A 423 -14.69 -12.02 -1.41
CA ALA A 423 -14.00 -11.11 -2.33
C ALA A 423 -14.84 -9.88 -2.69
N TYR A 424 -16.16 -10.02 -2.89
CA TYR A 424 -17.04 -8.87 -3.06
C TYR A 424 -17.09 -7.99 -1.82
N PHE A 425 -17.23 -8.61 -0.65
CA PHE A 425 -17.21 -7.91 0.63
C PHE A 425 -15.89 -7.13 0.79
N MET A 426 -14.75 -7.81 0.64
CA MET A 426 -13.44 -7.17 0.81
C MET A 426 -13.16 -6.09 -0.22
N CYS A 427 -13.63 -6.23 -1.46
CA CYS A 427 -13.51 -5.18 -2.46
C CYS A 427 -14.23 -3.90 -2.03
N ILE A 428 -15.48 -4.02 -1.53
CA ILE A 428 -16.25 -2.89 -1.00
C ILE A 428 -15.59 -2.35 0.26
N PHE A 429 -15.17 -3.24 1.16
CA PHE A 429 -14.56 -2.88 2.43
C PHE A 429 -13.27 -2.08 2.24
N GLU A 430 -12.36 -2.54 1.36
CA GLU A 430 -11.10 -1.85 1.09
C GLU A 430 -11.31 -0.45 0.50
N PHE A 431 -12.14 -0.32 -0.54
CA PHE A 431 -12.27 0.96 -1.23
C PHE A 431 -13.17 1.97 -0.53
N PHE A 432 -14.23 1.53 0.14
CA PHE A 432 -15.23 2.44 0.69
C PHE A 432 -15.13 2.64 2.21
N PHE A 433 -14.39 1.80 2.91
CA PHE A 433 -14.20 1.92 4.35
C PHE A 433 -12.73 2.08 4.74
N MET A 434 -11.85 1.21 4.25
CA MET A 434 -10.45 1.24 4.64
C MET A 434 -9.71 2.46 4.08
N VAL A 435 -9.87 2.75 2.79
CA VAL A 435 -9.22 3.92 2.17
C VAL A 435 -9.68 5.22 2.82
N PRO A 436 -10.99 5.52 2.97
CA PRO A 436 -11.43 6.72 3.68
C PRO A 436 -10.98 6.77 5.14
N GLY A 437 -11.07 5.68 5.88
CA GLY A 437 -10.61 5.61 7.26
C GLY A 437 -9.12 5.92 7.39
N LEU A 438 -8.30 5.35 6.51
CA LEU A 438 -6.86 5.62 6.50
C LEU A 438 -6.56 7.09 6.17
N LEU A 439 -7.22 7.66 5.18
CA LEU A 439 -7.04 9.07 4.82
C LEU A 439 -7.39 10.00 6.00
N TYR A 440 -8.47 9.67 6.72
CA TYR A 440 -8.84 10.38 7.94
C TYR A 440 -7.78 10.22 9.04
N TYR A 441 -7.34 8.99 9.32
CA TYR A 441 -6.30 8.70 10.31
C TYR A 441 -4.99 9.45 10.02
N VAL A 442 -4.52 9.42 8.77
CA VAL A 442 -3.30 10.13 8.36
C VAL A 442 -3.47 11.64 8.48
N TYR A 443 -4.64 12.15 8.11
CA TYR A 443 -4.96 13.56 8.25
C TYR A 443 -4.94 14.01 9.71
N ASP A 444 -5.66 13.30 10.57
CA ASP A 444 -5.79 13.62 12.00
C ASP A 444 -4.45 13.50 12.76
N SER A 445 -3.70 12.42 12.50
CA SER A 445 -2.47 12.11 13.24
C SER A 445 -1.22 12.83 12.71
N MET A 446 -1.15 13.16 11.41
CA MET A 446 0.07 13.59 10.73
C MET A 446 -0.09 14.85 9.88
N GLY A 447 -1.32 15.23 9.61
CA GLY A 447 -1.66 16.39 8.79
C GLY A 447 -1.80 16.10 7.30
N PHE A 448 -2.35 17.07 6.59
CA PHE A 448 -2.78 16.96 5.20
C PHE A 448 -1.64 16.67 4.21
N GLY A 449 -0.43 17.15 4.48
CA GLY A 449 0.72 16.93 3.59
C GLY A 449 1.00 15.45 3.34
N TYR A 450 0.84 14.60 4.36
CA TYR A 450 1.07 13.16 4.23
C TYR A 450 -0.05 12.44 3.46
N VAL A 451 -1.27 12.95 3.52
CA VAL A 451 -2.38 12.47 2.67
C VAL A 451 -2.03 12.70 1.18
N ILE A 452 -1.54 13.89 0.85
CA ILE A 452 -1.09 14.20 -0.53
C ILE A 452 0.04 13.27 -0.95
N ILE A 453 1.05 13.07 -0.11
CA ILE A 453 2.19 12.20 -0.41
C ILE A 453 1.71 10.77 -0.70
N GLY A 454 0.78 10.22 0.08
CA GLY A 454 0.22 8.89 -0.12
C GLY A 454 -0.52 8.75 -1.46
N ILE A 455 -1.36 9.72 -1.77
CA ILE A 455 -2.09 9.75 -3.05
C ILE A 455 -1.10 9.92 -4.22
N ALA A 456 -0.14 10.83 -4.08
CA ALA A 456 0.86 11.07 -5.11
C ALA A 456 1.74 9.85 -5.36
N ALA A 457 2.21 9.15 -4.33
CA ALA A 457 3.02 7.95 -4.46
C ALA A 457 2.29 6.86 -5.29
N THR A 458 0.97 6.76 -5.15
CA THR A 458 0.15 5.80 -5.89
C THR A 458 -0.14 6.28 -7.32
N LEU A 459 -0.59 7.54 -7.49
CA LEU A 459 -1.08 8.04 -8.78
C LEU A 459 0.02 8.53 -9.72
N LEU A 460 1.18 8.93 -9.20
CA LEU A 460 2.32 9.36 -10.02
C LEU A 460 2.79 8.28 -10.99
N TYR A 461 2.52 7.02 -10.70
CA TYR A 461 2.81 5.92 -11.60
C TYR A 461 2.07 6.04 -12.94
N VAL A 462 0.87 6.61 -12.97
CA VAL A 462 0.07 6.69 -14.21
C VAL A 462 0.79 7.50 -15.30
N PRO A 463 1.25 8.74 -15.06
CA PRO A 463 2.05 9.46 -16.06
C PRO A 463 3.39 8.76 -16.35
N CYS A 464 4.05 8.19 -15.33
CA CYS A 464 5.28 7.42 -15.55
C CYS A 464 5.03 6.20 -16.45
N TRP A 465 3.91 5.46 -16.24
CA TRP A 465 3.55 4.32 -17.07
C TRP A 465 3.38 4.70 -18.54
N ILE A 466 2.78 5.85 -18.84
CA ILE A 466 2.61 6.33 -20.21
C ILE A 466 3.97 6.55 -20.88
N ILE A 467 4.90 7.17 -20.16
CA ILE A 467 6.27 7.39 -20.64
C ILE A 467 6.99 6.05 -20.85
N ILE A 468 6.83 5.12 -19.91
CA ILE A 468 7.41 3.77 -19.98
C ILE A 468 6.83 3.01 -21.18
N GLN A 469 5.52 3.06 -21.42
CA GLN A 469 4.88 2.42 -22.58
C GLN A 469 5.42 3.00 -23.89
N TRP A 470 5.51 4.34 -23.98
CA TRP A 470 6.07 5.00 -25.15
C TRP A 470 7.52 4.56 -25.38
N TRP A 471 8.35 4.56 -24.33
CA TRP A 471 9.76 4.15 -24.41
C TRP A 471 9.93 2.69 -24.80
N ASN A 472 9.19 1.79 -24.16
CA ASN A 472 9.26 0.35 -24.45
C ASN A 472 8.78 0.04 -25.86
N THR A 473 7.72 0.71 -26.36
CA THR A 473 7.25 0.53 -27.73
C THR A 473 8.28 0.98 -28.77
N GLN A 474 9.07 2.02 -28.48
CA GLN A 474 10.13 2.46 -29.39
C GLN A 474 11.33 1.51 -29.44
N LYS A 475 11.71 0.92 -28.30
CA LYS A 475 12.90 0.08 -28.17
C LYS A 475 12.62 -1.42 -28.27
N HIS A 476 11.42 -1.84 -27.91
CA HIS A 476 11.00 -3.24 -27.80
C HIS A 476 9.58 -3.43 -28.38
N PRO A 477 9.38 -3.19 -29.68
CA PRO A 477 8.05 -3.30 -30.30
C PRO A 477 7.44 -4.71 -30.16
N GLU A 478 8.28 -5.75 -30.03
CA GLU A 478 7.87 -7.13 -29.79
C GLU A 478 7.15 -7.35 -28.46
N MET A 479 7.37 -6.49 -27.47
CA MET A 479 6.76 -6.59 -26.13
C MET A 479 5.34 -6.03 -26.08
N ASN A 480 4.95 -5.26 -27.09
CA ASN A 480 3.63 -4.67 -27.23
C ASN A 480 2.99 -5.06 -28.58
N PRO A 481 2.78 -6.38 -28.86
CA PRO A 481 2.15 -6.79 -30.10
C PRO A 481 0.75 -6.20 -30.18
N GLY A 482 0.55 -5.20 -31.00
CA GLY A 482 -0.74 -4.54 -31.25
C GLY A 482 -0.93 -3.17 -30.60
N VAL A 483 0.08 -2.61 -29.94
CA VAL A 483 0.17 -1.17 -29.70
C VAL A 483 0.92 -0.54 -30.87
N GLU A 484 0.35 -0.60 -32.05
CA GLU A 484 0.68 0.39 -33.07
C GLU A 484 0.15 1.73 -32.52
N PHE A 485 1.05 2.66 -32.25
CA PHE A 485 0.69 4.08 -32.16
C PHE A 485 0.29 4.51 -33.58
N GLN A 486 -0.87 4.07 -34.01
CA GLN A 486 -1.47 4.59 -35.22
C GLN A 486 -1.76 6.05 -35.03
N LYS A 487 -1.33 6.88 -35.96
CA LYS A 487 -1.56 8.33 -35.98
C LYS A 487 -3.04 8.73 -35.87
N GLU A 488 -3.96 7.79 -36.00
CA GLU A 488 -5.38 8.05 -36.24
C GLU A 488 -6.28 8.19 -35.01
N ASN A 489 -5.85 7.87 -33.80
CA ASN A 489 -6.70 8.07 -32.62
C ASN A 489 -5.97 8.86 -31.54
N ASN A 490 -6.35 10.09 -31.32
CA ASN A 490 -5.78 10.97 -30.29
C ASN A 490 -6.01 10.38 -28.87
N PRO A 491 -4.97 9.93 -28.12
CA PRO A 491 -5.15 9.40 -26.76
C PRO A 491 -5.43 10.50 -25.75
N ALA A 492 -5.27 11.77 -26.13
CA ALA A 492 -5.36 12.91 -25.23
C ALA A 492 -6.67 12.96 -24.42
N PRO A 493 -7.86 12.65 -24.98
CA PRO A 493 -9.08 12.70 -24.18
C PRO A 493 -9.08 11.73 -23.01
N LYS A 494 -8.58 10.49 -23.20
CA LYS A 494 -8.54 9.50 -22.12
C LYS A 494 -7.45 9.80 -21.11
N LEU A 495 -6.31 10.32 -21.58
CA LEU A 495 -5.22 10.74 -20.71
C LEU A 495 -5.64 11.91 -19.83
N MET A 496 -6.34 12.89 -20.41
CA MET A 496 -6.87 14.02 -19.63
C MET A 496 -7.89 13.56 -18.60
N GLY A 497 -8.72 12.55 -18.90
CA GLY A 497 -9.62 11.93 -17.92
C GLY A 497 -8.93 11.37 -16.70
N VAL A 498 -7.74 10.78 -16.85
CA VAL A 498 -6.94 10.31 -15.70
C VAL A 498 -6.49 11.49 -14.83
N PHE A 499 -6.05 12.60 -15.42
CA PHE A 499 -5.71 13.80 -14.65
C PHE A 499 -6.92 14.40 -13.95
N VAL A 500 -8.09 14.36 -14.59
CA VAL A 500 -9.37 14.79 -13.97
C VAL A 500 -9.69 13.92 -12.77
N ILE A 501 -9.57 12.58 -12.87
CA ILE A 501 -9.76 11.65 -11.73
C ILE A 501 -8.79 11.97 -10.59
N SER A 502 -7.51 12.16 -10.91
CA SER A 502 -6.47 12.43 -9.91
C SER A 502 -6.73 13.74 -9.17
N ALA A 503 -7.13 14.79 -9.89
CA ALA A 503 -7.48 16.07 -9.27
C ALA A 503 -8.80 15.99 -8.48
N ALA A 504 -9.79 15.22 -8.96
CA ALA A 504 -11.04 15.00 -8.23
C ALA A 504 -10.83 14.20 -6.92
N ALA A 505 -9.85 13.31 -6.88
CA ALA A 505 -9.47 12.64 -5.64
C ALA A 505 -8.98 13.63 -4.56
N LEU A 506 -8.34 14.72 -4.95
CA LEU A 506 -7.95 15.79 -4.02
C LEU A 506 -9.16 16.56 -3.46
N LEU A 507 -10.30 16.60 -4.15
CA LEU A 507 -11.54 17.16 -3.59
C LEU A 507 -12.06 16.34 -2.41
N PHE A 508 -11.88 15.02 -2.45
CA PHE A 508 -12.19 14.18 -1.30
C PHE A 508 -11.32 14.53 -0.08
N THR A 509 -10.04 14.71 -0.29
CA THR A 509 -9.12 15.06 0.81
C THR A 509 -9.36 16.47 1.33
N SER A 510 -9.79 17.41 0.48
CA SER A 510 -10.16 18.76 0.91
C SER A 510 -11.32 18.77 1.90
N PHE A 511 -12.26 17.83 1.78
CA PHE A 511 -13.39 17.72 2.71
C PHE A 511 -12.97 17.36 4.14
N LEU A 512 -11.88 16.60 4.28
CA LEU A 512 -11.31 16.22 5.57
C LEU A 512 -10.38 17.29 6.15
N ALA A 513 -9.88 18.21 5.32
CA ALA A 513 -9.06 19.33 5.74
C ALA A 513 -9.93 20.48 6.29
N HIS A 514 -9.32 21.40 7.03
CA HIS A 514 -10.04 22.54 7.59
C HIS A 514 -10.44 23.53 6.50
N TRP A 515 -11.71 23.89 6.48
CA TRP A 515 -12.28 24.84 5.53
C TRP A 515 -12.36 26.26 6.09
N VAL A 516 -12.54 26.38 7.41
CA VAL A 516 -12.68 27.65 8.13
C VAL A 516 -11.70 27.68 9.28
N ASP A 517 -11.02 28.83 9.47
CA ASP A 517 -10.21 29.15 10.65
C ASP A 517 -10.76 30.41 11.32
N MET A 518 -11.17 30.28 12.58
CA MET A 518 -11.67 31.38 13.40
C MET A 518 -10.55 32.17 14.11
N GLY A 519 -9.30 31.81 13.92
CA GLY A 519 -8.15 32.49 14.54
C GLY A 519 -8.01 32.27 16.06
N VAL A 520 -8.67 31.25 16.62
CA VAL A 520 -8.71 30.96 18.08
C VAL A 520 -7.88 29.71 18.41
N GLY A 521 -6.92 29.35 17.58
CA GLY A 521 -6.11 28.12 17.71
C GLY A 521 -6.87 26.85 17.23
N ALA A 522 -6.43 25.68 17.67
CA ALA A 522 -6.96 24.41 17.17
C ALA A 522 -8.48 24.21 17.36
N GLN A 523 -9.07 24.83 18.35
CA GLN A 523 -10.53 24.76 18.59
C GLN A 523 -11.35 25.63 17.62
N GLY A 524 -10.73 26.48 16.84
CA GLY A 524 -11.37 27.35 15.86
C GLY A 524 -11.25 26.88 14.41
N LEU A 525 -10.69 25.68 14.18
CA LEU A 525 -10.53 25.07 12.87
C LEU A 525 -11.68 24.12 12.57
N PHE A 526 -12.39 24.31 11.46
CA PHE A 526 -13.53 23.47 11.06
C PHE A 526 -13.27 22.79 9.73
N SER A 527 -13.25 21.47 9.74
CA SER A 527 -13.21 20.64 8.53
C SER A 527 -14.54 20.67 7.78
N GLY A 528 -14.56 20.19 6.55
CA GLY A 528 -15.81 20.05 5.81
C GLY A 528 -16.81 19.10 6.48
N PHE A 529 -16.32 18.12 7.24
CA PHE A 529 -17.15 17.20 8.01
C PHE A 529 -17.77 17.91 9.23
N GLU A 530 -16.99 18.67 9.99
CA GLU A 530 -17.48 19.43 11.15
C GLU A 530 -18.45 20.54 10.75
N LEU A 531 -18.24 21.18 9.60
CA LEU A 531 -19.20 22.14 9.05
C LEU A 531 -20.56 21.50 8.73
N LEU A 532 -20.57 20.21 8.40
CA LEU A 532 -21.80 19.45 8.16
C LEU A 532 -22.50 19.04 9.45
N THR A 533 -21.76 18.61 10.49
CA THR A 533 -22.29 17.96 11.70
C THR A 533 -22.45 18.91 12.88
N ASP A 534 -21.47 19.78 13.12
CA ASP A 534 -21.36 20.59 14.35
C ASP A 534 -21.01 22.05 14.08
N SER A 535 -21.43 22.59 12.94
CA SER A 535 -21.08 23.95 12.55
C SER A 535 -21.65 25.01 13.51
N PRO A 536 -20.83 25.94 13.98
CA PRO A 536 -21.31 27.10 14.75
C PRO A 536 -21.97 28.17 13.84
N PHE A 537 -21.91 28.00 12.53
CA PHE A 537 -22.42 28.94 11.56
C PHE A 537 -23.79 28.53 11.05
N SER A 538 -24.62 29.52 10.67
CA SER A 538 -25.90 29.31 10.01
C SER A 538 -25.83 29.66 8.54
N GLY A 539 -26.43 28.84 7.69
CA GLY A 539 -26.50 29.10 6.26
C GLY A 539 -26.26 27.85 5.39
N PHE A 540 -26.63 27.93 4.11
CA PHE A 540 -26.45 26.83 3.16
C PHE A 540 -24.97 26.57 2.83
N GLN A 541 -24.10 27.56 3.09
CA GLN A 541 -22.66 27.47 2.84
C GLN A 541 -21.99 26.35 3.63
N ASN A 542 -22.51 25.97 4.79
CA ASN A 542 -22.05 24.82 5.58
C ASN A 542 -22.07 23.50 4.78
N TYR A 543 -22.98 23.38 3.82
CA TYR A 543 -23.14 22.18 3.01
C TYR A 543 -22.27 22.19 1.74
N ILE A 544 -21.61 23.31 1.45
CA ILE A 544 -20.76 23.43 0.23
C ILE A 544 -19.60 22.44 0.25
N PRO A 545 -18.84 22.22 1.35
CA PRO A 545 -17.78 21.20 1.38
C PRO A 545 -18.32 19.81 1.04
N THR A 546 -19.49 19.45 1.57
CA THR A 546 -20.16 18.17 1.25
C THR A 546 -20.60 18.11 -0.22
N LEU A 547 -21.13 19.20 -0.75
CA LEU A 547 -21.49 19.29 -2.18
C LEU A 547 -20.26 19.11 -3.07
N VAL A 548 -19.14 19.75 -2.74
CA VAL A 548 -17.87 19.61 -3.48
C VAL A 548 -17.34 18.19 -3.41
N LEU A 549 -17.44 17.51 -2.26
CA LEU A 549 -17.13 16.08 -2.12
C LEU A 549 -17.98 15.21 -3.05
N VAL A 550 -19.31 15.39 -3.01
CA VAL A 550 -20.24 14.62 -3.85
C VAL A 550 -19.96 14.84 -5.35
N LEU A 551 -19.70 16.07 -5.74
CA LEU A 551 -19.34 16.41 -7.11
C LEU A 551 -18.00 15.77 -7.51
N GLY A 552 -17.00 15.78 -6.62
CA GLY A 552 -15.71 15.10 -6.83
C GLY A 552 -15.87 13.60 -7.05
N LEU A 553 -16.67 12.93 -6.20
CA LEU A 553 -16.99 11.51 -6.36
C LEU A 553 -17.74 11.23 -7.69
N ALA A 554 -18.68 12.08 -8.06
CA ALA A 554 -19.40 11.97 -9.32
C ALA A 554 -18.46 12.12 -10.53
N VAL A 555 -17.47 13.00 -10.47
CA VAL A 555 -16.42 13.14 -11.50
C VAL A 555 -15.60 11.86 -11.60
N ILE A 556 -15.14 11.31 -10.46
CA ILE A 556 -14.36 10.06 -10.44
C ILE A 556 -15.15 8.92 -11.10
N VAL A 557 -16.41 8.76 -10.73
CA VAL A 557 -17.28 7.73 -11.30
C VAL A 557 -17.45 7.95 -12.81
N THR A 558 -17.79 9.17 -13.21
CA THR A 558 -18.05 9.51 -14.63
C THR A 558 -16.81 9.29 -15.49
N GLU A 559 -15.63 9.75 -15.05
CA GLU A 559 -14.39 9.58 -15.80
C GLU A 559 -13.89 8.13 -15.77
N THR A 560 -14.12 7.40 -14.69
CA THR A 560 -13.82 5.97 -14.65
C THR A 560 -14.65 5.20 -15.68
N PHE A 561 -15.96 5.47 -15.76
CA PHE A 561 -16.80 4.89 -16.81
C PHE A 561 -16.35 5.32 -18.21
N ASN A 562 -16.01 6.61 -18.40
CA ASN A 562 -15.51 7.13 -19.66
C ASN A 562 -14.20 6.45 -20.07
N PHE A 563 -13.29 6.23 -19.11
CA PHE A 563 -12.03 5.52 -19.32
C PHE A 563 -12.24 4.04 -19.68
N LEU A 564 -13.22 3.39 -19.06
CA LEU A 564 -13.56 1.97 -19.29
C LEU A 564 -14.36 1.74 -20.59
N THR A 565 -14.91 2.78 -21.23
CA THR A 565 -15.63 2.64 -22.49
C THR A 565 -14.74 2.08 -23.60
N ARG A 566 -15.32 1.20 -24.42
CA ARG A 566 -14.62 0.61 -25.56
C ARG A 566 -14.41 1.66 -26.67
N GLY A 567 -13.19 1.88 -27.09
CA GLY A 567 -12.88 2.78 -28.20
C GLY A 567 -12.66 4.24 -27.75
N ARG A 568 -13.32 5.18 -28.40
CA ARG A 568 -13.23 6.61 -28.14
C ARG A 568 -13.90 6.98 -26.80
N SER A 569 -13.42 8.03 -26.13
CA SER A 569 -14.13 8.61 -24.99
C SER A 569 -15.57 8.93 -25.35
N SER A 570 -16.51 8.60 -24.46
CA SER A 570 -17.92 8.94 -24.68
C SER A 570 -18.09 10.46 -24.63
N LYS A 571 -18.59 11.05 -25.73
CA LYS A 571 -18.86 12.48 -25.81
C LYS A 571 -19.83 12.93 -24.70
N ALA A 572 -20.83 12.12 -24.41
CA ALA A 572 -21.80 12.41 -23.36
C ALA A 572 -21.15 12.42 -21.98
N LEU A 573 -20.35 11.39 -21.64
CA LEU A 573 -19.68 11.31 -20.34
C LEU A 573 -18.66 12.44 -20.15
N THR A 574 -17.93 12.83 -21.19
CA THR A 574 -17.01 13.95 -21.12
C THR A 574 -17.74 15.29 -20.92
N ILE A 575 -18.91 15.49 -21.55
CA ILE A 575 -19.74 16.68 -21.30
C ILE A 575 -20.25 16.68 -19.87
N VAL A 576 -20.73 15.55 -19.36
CA VAL A 576 -21.20 15.42 -17.98
C VAL A 576 -20.06 15.74 -17.00
N SER A 577 -18.89 15.16 -17.19
CA SER A 577 -17.71 15.41 -16.37
C SER A 577 -17.32 16.89 -16.39
N PHE A 578 -17.33 17.54 -17.55
CA PHE A 578 -17.05 18.97 -17.69
C PHE A 578 -18.05 19.82 -16.89
N ILE A 579 -19.35 19.51 -16.96
CA ILE A 579 -20.38 20.24 -16.21
C ILE A 579 -20.18 20.06 -14.70
N ILE A 580 -19.91 18.84 -14.25
CA ILE A 580 -19.71 18.55 -12.82
C ILE A 580 -18.46 19.24 -12.28
N THR A 581 -17.34 19.25 -13.03
CA THR A 581 -16.11 19.95 -12.61
C THR A 581 -16.31 21.45 -12.54
N PHE A 582 -17.08 22.03 -13.48
CA PHE A 582 -17.47 23.44 -13.45
C PHE A 582 -18.31 23.76 -12.21
N ALA A 583 -19.32 22.92 -11.90
CA ALA A 583 -20.15 23.08 -10.72
C ALA A 583 -19.33 23.01 -9.42
N ALA A 584 -18.36 22.09 -9.31
CA ALA A 584 -17.46 21.99 -8.17
C ALA A 584 -16.62 23.28 -7.98
N LEU A 585 -16.07 23.81 -9.06
CA LEU A 585 -15.30 25.05 -9.04
C LEU A 585 -16.16 26.25 -8.59
N VAL A 586 -17.35 26.41 -9.17
CA VAL A 586 -18.28 27.49 -8.80
C VAL A 586 -18.70 27.38 -7.35
N SER A 587 -19.02 26.17 -6.87
CA SER A 587 -19.39 25.94 -5.47
C SER A 587 -18.28 26.37 -4.51
N THR A 588 -17.03 26.04 -4.83
CA THR A 588 -15.88 26.42 -3.98
C THR A 588 -15.65 27.96 -4.01
N ILE A 589 -15.82 28.59 -5.17
CA ILE A 589 -15.72 30.06 -5.27
C ILE A 589 -16.83 30.73 -4.44
N VAL A 590 -18.06 30.21 -4.48
CA VAL A 590 -19.18 30.71 -3.67
C VAL A 590 -18.88 30.58 -2.18
N PHE A 591 -18.26 29.47 -1.76
CA PHE A 591 -17.82 29.31 -0.37
C PHE A 591 -16.79 30.38 0.03
N CYS A 592 -15.82 30.69 -0.81
CA CYS A 592 -14.82 31.73 -0.54
C CYS A 592 -15.41 33.14 -0.39
N GLN A 593 -16.63 33.37 -0.87
CA GLN A 593 -17.35 34.64 -0.75
C GLN A 593 -18.34 34.68 0.44
N TRP A 594 -18.23 33.73 1.36
CA TRP A 594 -19.09 33.68 2.52
C TRP A 594 -18.82 34.84 3.48
N ASP A 595 -19.87 35.49 3.95
CA ASP A 595 -19.81 36.68 4.82
C ASP A 595 -19.15 36.45 6.18
N ILE A 596 -18.91 35.19 6.57
CA ILE A 596 -18.18 34.87 7.81
C ILE A 596 -16.68 35.21 7.74
N PHE A 597 -16.10 35.32 6.53
CA PHE A 597 -14.68 35.63 6.38
C PHE A 597 -14.41 37.13 6.62
N THR A 598 -14.69 37.56 7.87
CA THR A 598 -14.47 38.93 8.33
C THR A 598 -13.74 38.92 9.67
N GLY A 599 -12.87 39.88 9.89
CA GLY A 599 -12.12 39.97 11.15
C GLY A 599 -11.06 38.88 11.30
N SER A 600 -11.21 38.04 12.33
CA SER A 600 -10.28 36.93 12.61
C SER A 600 -10.57 35.64 11.85
N THR A 601 -11.76 35.51 11.25
CA THR A 601 -12.17 34.31 10.52
C THR A 601 -11.57 34.33 9.11
N SER A 602 -10.87 33.27 8.72
CA SER A 602 -10.20 33.16 7.43
C SER A 602 -10.47 31.82 6.76
N ILE A 603 -10.14 31.78 5.45
CA ILE A 603 -10.15 30.56 4.65
C ILE A 603 -8.99 29.68 5.10
N ALA A 604 -9.29 28.43 5.45
CA ALA A 604 -8.29 27.45 5.84
C ALA A 604 -7.86 26.55 4.68
N ASP A 605 -6.90 25.66 4.92
CA ASP A 605 -6.21 24.84 3.92
C ASP A 605 -7.16 24.00 3.06
N GLY A 606 -8.22 23.42 3.65
CA GLY A 606 -9.18 22.60 2.93
C GLY A 606 -9.89 23.36 1.79
N THR A 607 -10.25 24.63 2.02
CA THR A 607 -10.83 25.49 0.99
C THR A 607 -9.83 25.81 -0.11
N ILE A 608 -8.57 26.10 0.24
CA ILE A 608 -7.52 26.39 -0.74
C ILE A 608 -7.29 25.15 -1.63
N ILE A 609 -7.25 23.98 -1.02
CA ILE A 609 -7.08 22.71 -1.74
C ILE A 609 -8.28 22.42 -2.63
N ALA A 610 -9.51 22.62 -2.14
CA ALA A 610 -10.71 22.45 -2.94
C ALA A 610 -10.72 23.39 -4.14
N LEU A 611 -10.33 24.66 -3.96
CA LEU A 611 -10.25 25.64 -5.04
C LEU A 611 -9.20 25.24 -6.08
N ALA A 612 -7.99 24.90 -5.64
CA ALA A 612 -6.91 24.47 -6.53
C ALA A 612 -7.28 23.20 -7.29
N SER A 613 -7.80 22.19 -6.59
CA SER A 613 -8.16 20.89 -7.18
C SER A 613 -9.33 21.01 -8.15
N SER A 614 -10.38 21.76 -7.82
CA SER A 614 -11.52 21.99 -8.71
C SER A 614 -11.12 22.78 -9.96
N ALA A 615 -10.22 23.77 -9.82
CA ALA A 615 -9.66 24.51 -10.95
C ALA A 615 -8.84 23.59 -11.88
N VAL A 616 -7.98 22.74 -11.32
CA VAL A 616 -7.20 21.76 -12.09
C VAL A 616 -8.11 20.75 -12.78
N CYS A 617 -9.14 20.21 -12.08
CA CYS A 617 -10.15 19.35 -12.68
C CYS A 617 -10.82 20.02 -13.89
N PHE A 618 -11.25 21.26 -13.74
CA PHE A 618 -11.94 22.01 -14.79
C PHE A 618 -11.02 22.30 -15.98
N ILE A 619 -9.75 22.64 -15.75
CA ILE A 619 -8.75 22.85 -16.80
C ILE A 619 -8.57 21.57 -17.62
N PHE A 620 -8.32 20.44 -16.97
CA PHE A 620 -8.12 19.16 -17.68
C PHE A 620 -9.38 18.68 -18.37
N ALA A 621 -10.58 18.85 -17.78
CA ALA A 621 -11.84 18.56 -18.42
C ALA A 621 -12.09 19.43 -19.66
N THR A 622 -11.65 20.70 -19.62
CA THR A 622 -11.69 21.62 -20.76
C THR A 622 -10.77 21.15 -21.90
N ILE A 623 -9.55 20.75 -21.57
CA ILE A 623 -8.58 20.19 -22.54
C ILE A 623 -9.13 18.90 -23.14
N GLN A 624 -9.71 18.02 -22.34
CA GLN A 624 -10.34 16.80 -22.76
C GLN A 624 -11.50 17.05 -23.75
N MET A 625 -12.34 18.03 -23.45
CA MET A 625 -13.44 18.45 -24.31
C MET A 625 -12.94 19.01 -25.66
N ARG A 626 -11.86 19.83 -25.64
CA ARG A 626 -11.23 20.36 -26.87
C ARG A 626 -10.63 19.24 -27.72
N ALA A 627 -9.94 18.29 -27.08
CA ALA A 627 -9.36 17.13 -27.77
C ALA A 627 -10.43 16.28 -28.47
N LEU A 628 -11.61 16.10 -27.85
CA LEU A 628 -12.76 15.44 -28.46
C LEU A 628 -13.35 16.19 -29.66
N ARG A 629 -13.37 17.54 -29.62
CA ARG A 629 -13.86 18.36 -30.74
C ARG A 629 -12.93 18.27 -31.94
N SER A 630 -11.61 18.26 -31.73
CA SER A 630 -10.64 18.12 -32.81
C SER A 630 -10.76 16.78 -33.55
N ASP A 631 -11.05 15.70 -32.82
CA ASP A 631 -11.33 14.37 -33.39
C ASP A 631 -12.62 14.35 -34.25
N SER A 632 -13.64 15.09 -33.84
CA SER A 632 -14.92 15.14 -34.58
C SER A 632 -14.84 16.03 -35.82
N SER A 633 -14.00 17.06 -35.86
CA SER A 633 -13.82 17.92 -37.03
C SER A 633 -13.00 17.24 -38.14
N ALA A 634 -12.04 16.39 -37.78
CA ALA A 634 -11.30 15.57 -38.73
C ALA A 634 -12.23 14.57 -39.48
N PHE A 635 -13.27 14.07 -38.81
CA PHE A 635 -14.24 13.15 -39.40
C PHE A 635 -15.30 13.85 -40.28
N ALA A 636 -15.57 15.13 -40.00
CA ALA A 636 -16.53 15.93 -40.78
C ALA A 636 -15.94 16.42 -42.12
N LEU A 637 -14.64 16.37 -42.31
CA LEU A 637 -13.94 16.81 -43.52
C LEU A 637 -13.72 15.70 -44.56
N GLY A 638 -14.31 14.53 -44.37
CA GLY A 638 -14.49 13.53 -45.44
C GLY A 638 -13.19 12.89 -45.94
N GLU A 639 -12.13 12.83 -45.14
CA GLU A 639 -10.98 12.02 -45.51
C GLU A 639 -11.31 10.53 -45.38
N PRO A 640 -11.15 9.73 -46.43
CA PRO A 640 -11.45 8.32 -46.38
C PRO A 640 -10.53 7.62 -45.42
N ALA A 641 -11.10 6.80 -44.55
CA ALA A 641 -10.34 5.86 -43.71
C ALA A 641 -9.61 4.88 -44.61
N ILE A 642 -8.31 5.09 -44.79
CA ILE A 642 -7.39 4.10 -45.38
C ILE A 642 -6.89 3.15 -44.29
#